data_03f4eb4cd91801d84d7c4b53f4ec2710
#
_entry.id   03f4eb4cd91801d84d7c4b53f4ec2710
#
_cell.length_a   1.000
_cell.length_b   1.000
_cell.length_c   1.000
_cell.angle_alpha   90.00
_cell.angle_beta   90.00
_cell.angle_gamma   90.00
#
_symmetry.space_group_name_H-M   'P 1'
#
loop_
_entity.id
_entity.type
_entity.pdbx_description
1 polymer ?
#
loop_
_entity_poly.entity_id
_entity_poly.type
_entity_poly.pdbx_seq_one_letter_code
_entity_poly.pdbx_strand_id
1 'polypeptide(L)'
;MRPAVLFALGAACGLLLAGQAADSDLRVAASENSPPPAGMLRSYLHGIASELLARRSAEVARIRTREQMERRKADVQAALLRLIGGLPEERQALHLKRTGRLDRGDYRVEKIVFESLPNFYVTANLYIPQRGKPPFPAVLHPTGHSVAAKNRAFYQTLSIGLVKHGFVVLTFDPIGQGERRIFYDRELETSKLGGSTTTEHSMAGIQSLLAGESVARYMVWDGMRGIDVLQSLPEVDGKRIGVTGCSGGGTLTAYLAALDPRVQVAAPSCYITSWEEQLKGTGPQDAEQQFPDQLVAGIGHADLILAAAPKPYLICSSTEDFFPLSGARQTYEEVKRLYALANAAGKIHWFYEPGPHGIAKAGREAVYAWMKRWLKNDLSAAAEPPFTTEYEEDLNVTPTGQVTTSLGGETASSLNIKRLASRRPVRGAVRSVAELERLRVEMAAEVTAALRLDGSRGALNLRTRGELLREGYRVERLLFDTAPGRYVPALLCVPARPCPRPVVYIDQAGKSAGLGAGGIADELARAGYAVLAIDPAGIGETAGGWPSGSSEWFGQEKIAWLALMVGRPLTGLRATDILRAVDVLSERGLAGAEGVIGIARGLTGVDLLHAATIDRRIQALVIEGGLLSYESVVRSPIHRGVFEAVVPGVLARYDLPHLVAALAPRPVWLINLRSPAGAPVFREEAERAYQYAAQAYAAAAARSRLRIRLRREAEGLLEVCPELKQASL
;
A
#
# COMPACT_ATOMS: atom_id res chain seq x y z
N MET A 1 15.49 1.60 -56.94
CA MET A 1 14.45 1.42 -55.92
C MET A 1 14.93 1.98 -54.60
N ARG A 2 14.16 2.84 -53.99
CA ARG A 2 14.19 3.51 -52.71
C ARG A 2 14.58 5.00 -52.75
N PRO A 3 13.56 5.86 -52.73
CA PRO A 3 13.60 7.08 -51.93
C PRO A 3 12.25 7.35 -51.20
N ALA A 4 11.64 6.38 -50.56
CA ALA A 4 10.36 6.61 -49.83
C ALA A 4 10.47 6.49 -48.30
N VAL A 5 11.61 6.05 -47.74
CA VAL A 5 11.76 5.83 -46.28
C VAL A 5 12.32 7.06 -45.56
N LEU A 6 12.98 7.99 -46.24
CA LEU A 6 13.55 9.18 -45.56
C LEU A 6 12.52 10.30 -45.27
N PHE A 7 11.37 10.33 -45.94
CA PHE A 7 10.35 11.37 -45.69
C PHE A 7 9.44 11.04 -44.46
N ALA A 8 9.28 9.76 -44.10
CA ALA A 8 8.46 9.37 -42.95
C ALA A 8 9.17 9.63 -41.60
N LEU A 9 10.51 9.53 -41.56
CA LEU A 9 11.29 9.83 -40.35
C LEU A 9 11.42 11.32 -40.05
N GLY A 10 11.42 12.18 -41.07
CA GLY A 10 11.44 13.64 -40.90
C GLY A 10 10.12 14.18 -40.35
N ALA A 11 8.98 13.65 -40.76
CA ALA A 11 7.66 14.07 -40.28
C ALA A 11 7.37 13.58 -38.85
N ALA A 12 7.80 12.37 -38.50
CA ALA A 12 7.66 11.87 -37.14
C ALA A 12 8.58 12.57 -36.13
N CYS A 13 9.79 12.95 -36.54
CA CYS A 13 10.70 13.76 -35.70
C CYS A 13 10.23 15.22 -35.54
N GLY A 14 9.63 15.80 -36.56
CA GLY A 14 9.05 17.13 -36.50
C GLY A 14 7.80 17.23 -35.64
N LEU A 15 6.95 16.19 -35.63
CA LEU A 15 5.79 16.09 -34.77
C LEU A 15 6.17 15.80 -33.28
N LEU A 16 7.22 15.01 -33.04
CA LEU A 16 7.77 14.81 -31.70
C LEU A 16 8.44 16.07 -31.14
N LEU A 17 9.16 16.83 -31.96
CA LEU A 17 9.78 18.09 -31.56
C LEU A 17 8.75 19.23 -31.39
N ALA A 18 7.71 19.29 -32.21
CA ALA A 18 6.61 20.24 -32.04
C ALA A 18 5.76 19.91 -30.79
N GLY A 19 5.55 18.62 -30.45
CA GLY A 19 4.90 18.21 -29.23
C GLY A 19 5.72 18.53 -27.98
N GLN A 20 7.03 18.33 -28.00
CA GLN A 20 7.92 18.67 -26.88
C GLN A 20 8.06 20.19 -26.68
N ALA A 21 8.10 21.01 -27.75
CA ALA A 21 8.13 22.46 -27.64
C ALA A 21 6.80 23.01 -27.07
N ALA A 22 5.65 22.48 -27.53
CA ALA A 22 4.34 22.88 -27.03
C ALA A 22 4.12 22.54 -25.56
N ASP A 23 4.72 21.45 -25.05
CA ASP A 23 4.61 21.01 -23.65
C ASP A 23 5.53 21.84 -22.74
N SER A 24 6.69 22.30 -23.23
CA SER A 24 7.60 23.17 -22.47
C SER A 24 6.96 24.54 -22.15
N ASP A 25 6.11 25.05 -23.01
CA ASP A 25 5.44 26.33 -22.82
C ASP A 25 4.36 26.30 -21.72
N LEU A 26 3.83 25.12 -21.40
CA LEU A 26 2.83 24.90 -20.35
C LEU A 26 3.44 24.59 -18.97
N ARG A 27 4.77 24.51 -18.87
CA ARG A 27 5.44 24.35 -17.58
C ARG A 27 5.30 25.61 -16.74
N VAL A 28 5.05 25.40 -15.45
CA VAL A 28 4.82 26.47 -14.47
C VAL A 28 5.93 26.52 -13.43
N ALA A 29 6.32 25.36 -12.89
CA ALA A 29 7.35 25.29 -11.88
C ALA A 29 8.74 25.17 -12.51
N ALA A 30 9.67 26.03 -12.07
CA ALA A 30 11.05 25.99 -12.49
C ALA A 30 11.87 25.02 -11.62
N SER A 31 12.97 24.51 -12.16
CA SER A 31 13.90 23.63 -11.41
C SER A 31 14.54 24.32 -10.20
N GLU A 32 14.71 25.65 -10.27
CA GLU A 32 15.21 26.49 -9.18
C GLU A 32 14.17 26.74 -8.05
N ASN A 33 12.92 26.32 -8.21
CA ASN A 33 11.96 26.37 -7.10
C ASN A 33 12.46 25.53 -5.93
N SER A 34 12.33 26.04 -4.71
CA SER A 34 12.70 25.31 -3.50
C SER A 34 11.42 24.99 -2.67
N PRO A 35 11.07 23.70 -2.50
CA PRO A 35 11.71 22.52 -3.12
C PRO A 35 11.43 22.42 -4.63
N PRO A 36 12.27 21.71 -5.42
CA PRO A 36 12.00 21.40 -6.81
C PRO A 36 10.69 20.61 -6.96
N PRO A 37 9.90 20.84 -8.05
CA PRO A 37 8.58 20.25 -8.19
C PRO A 37 8.60 18.71 -8.13
N ALA A 38 9.48 18.07 -8.87
CA ALA A 38 9.58 16.61 -8.94
C ALA A 38 10.00 15.91 -7.63
N GLY A 39 10.58 16.63 -6.67
CA GLY A 39 10.98 16.10 -5.36
C GLY A 39 10.13 16.61 -4.20
N MET A 40 9.25 17.56 -4.47
CA MET A 40 8.52 18.31 -3.44
C MET A 40 7.66 17.41 -2.55
N LEU A 41 6.87 16.53 -3.13
CA LEU A 41 5.99 15.63 -2.37
C LEU A 41 6.79 14.68 -1.48
N ARG A 42 7.87 14.09 -2.01
CA ARG A 42 8.78 13.24 -1.23
C ARG A 42 9.38 14.01 -0.06
N SER A 43 9.90 15.22 -0.31
CA SER A 43 10.51 16.07 0.72
C SER A 43 9.52 16.46 1.80
N TYR A 44 8.29 16.81 1.43
CA TYR A 44 7.20 17.14 2.35
C TYR A 44 6.85 15.95 3.27
N LEU A 45 6.60 14.77 2.69
CA LEU A 45 6.28 13.56 3.45
C LEU A 45 7.45 13.09 4.31
N HIS A 46 8.68 13.23 3.82
CA HIS A 46 9.89 12.92 4.59
C HIS A 46 10.07 13.87 5.77
N GLY A 47 9.73 15.15 5.62
CA GLY A 47 9.71 16.11 6.73
C GLY A 47 8.78 15.66 7.85
N ILE A 48 7.53 15.29 7.53
CA ILE A 48 6.57 14.76 8.50
C ILE A 48 7.10 13.46 9.14
N ALA A 49 7.65 12.54 8.34
CA ALA A 49 8.23 11.30 8.86
C ALA A 49 9.36 11.58 9.86
N SER A 50 10.24 12.54 9.55
CA SER A 50 11.36 12.92 10.41
C SER A 50 10.88 13.51 11.75
N GLU A 51 9.84 14.33 11.75
CA GLU A 51 9.23 14.88 12.97
C GLU A 51 8.62 13.77 13.84
N LEU A 52 7.90 12.81 13.20
CA LEU A 52 7.29 11.67 13.90
C LEU A 52 8.36 10.76 14.52
N LEU A 53 9.43 10.47 13.78
CA LEU A 53 10.56 9.67 14.24
C LEU A 53 11.33 10.37 15.37
N ALA A 54 11.57 11.67 15.25
CA ALA A 54 12.20 12.45 16.31
C ALA A 54 11.36 12.45 17.61
N ARG A 55 10.04 12.60 17.48
CA ARG A 55 9.12 12.51 18.65
C ARG A 55 9.21 11.13 19.29
N ARG A 56 9.11 10.04 18.49
CA ARG A 56 9.25 8.67 18.98
C ARG A 56 10.58 8.47 19.69
N SER A 57 11.69 8.91 19.12
CA SER A 57 13.03 8.78 19.70
C SER A 57 13.15 9.53 21.02
N ALA A 58 12.55 10.74 21.13
CA ALA A 58 12.50 11.49 22.39
C ALA A 58 11.68 10.78 23.47
N GLU A 59 10.55 10.13 23.10
CA GLU A 59 9.73 9.34 24.02
C GLU A 59 10.50 8.12 24.54
N VAL A 60 11.13 7.36 23.67
CA VAL A 60 11.91 6.18 24.03
C VAL A 60 13.14 6.56 24.86
N ALA A 61 13.77 7.69 24.54
CA ALA A 61 14.91 8.19 25.33
C ALA A 61 14.55 8.51 26.79
N ARG A 62 13.29 8.77 27.11
CA ARG A 62 12.82 9.05 28.50
C ARG A 62 12.59 7.77 29.32
N ILE A 63 12.60 6.60 28.73
CA ILE A 63 12.43 5.33 29.44
C ILE A 63 13.69 5.07 30.28
N ARG A 64 13.52 5.03 31.60
CA ARG A 64 14.60 4.85 32.61
C ARG A 64 14.36 3.68 33.55
N THR A 65 13.14 3.15 33.61
CA THR A 65 12.79 2.05 34.50
C THR A 65 12.19 0.88 33.76
N ARG A 66 12.23 -0.31 34.37
CA ARG A 66 11.62 -1.53 33.84
C ARG A 66 10.12 -1.35 33.63
N GLU A 67 9.44 -0.72 34.56
CA GLU A 67 7.98 -0.50 34.48
C GLU A 67 7.61 0.39 33.28
N GLN A 68 8.41 1.43 32.99
CA GLN A 68 8.21 2.27 31.80
C GLN A 68 8.44 1.46 30.51
N MET A 69 9.46 0.60 30.50
CA MET A 69 9.75 -0.29 29.38
C MET A 69 8.59 -1.27 29.13
N GLU A 70 8.07 -1.92 30.20
CA GLU A 70 6.95 -2.86 30.05
C GLU A 70 5.66 -2.17 29.59
N ARG A 71 5.40 -0.92 30.03
CA ARG A 71 4.28 -0.11 29.49
C ARG A 71 4.47 0.14 27.99
N ARG A 72 5.64 0.64 27.57
CA ARG A 72 5.92 0.87 26.14
C ARG A 72 5.77 -0.42 25.32
N LYS A 73 6.25 -1.54 25.84
CA LYS A 73 6.08 -2.86 25.21
C LYS A 73 4.61 -3.20 24.98
N ALA A 74 3.76 -3.05 26.00
CA ALA A 74 2.32 -3.29 25.90
C ALA A 74 1.67 -2.36 24.86
N ASP A 75 2.03 -1.06 24.87
CA ASP A 75 1.54 -0.07 23.90
C ASP A 75 1.93 -0.44 22.47
N VAL A 76 3.17 -0.88 22.25
CA VAL A 76 3.66 -1.33 20.94
C VAL A 76 2.90 -2.57 20.47
N GLN A 77 2.71 -3.57 21.33
CA GLN A 77 1.96 -4.78 20.98
C GLN A 77 0.51 -4.45 20.60
N ALA A 78 -0.16 -3.62 21.38
CA ALA A 78 -1.52 -3.18 21.09
C ALA A 78 -1.59 -2.36 19.78
N ALA A 79 -0.62 -1.47 19.54
CA ALA A 79 -0.54 -0.69 18.32
C ALA A 79 -0.30 -1.59 17.10
N LEU A 80 0.64 -2.54 17.17
CA LEU A 80 0.93 -3.47 16.08
C LEU A 80 -0.30 -4.31 15.72
N LEU A 81 -0.99 -4.88 16.72
CA LEU A 81 -2.24 -5.60 16.51
C LEU A 81 -3.30 -4.73 15.81
N ARG A 82 -3.46 -3.49 16.23
CA ARG A 82 -4.40 -2.56 15.60
C ARG A 82 -4.00 -2.26 14.16
N LEU A 83 -2.73 -2.01 13.89
CA LEU A 83 -2.21 -1.66 12.56
C LEU A 83 -2.38 -2.79 11.53
N ILE A 84 -2.26 -4.05 11.97
CA ILE A 84 -2.52 -5.20 11.08
C ILE A 84 -4.02 -5.55 10.94
N GLY A 85 -4.91 -4.88 11.68
CA GLY A 85 -6.35 -5.15 11.66
C GLY A 85 -6.81 -6.25 12.63
N GLY A 86 -6.01 -6.55 13.65
CA GLY A 86 -6.25 -7.61 14.64
C GLY A 86 -5.90 -9.00 14.13
N LEU A 87 -6.01 -9.99 14.98
CA LEU A 87 -5.85 -11.41 14.64
C LEU A 87 -7.22 -12.11 14.67
N PRO A 88 -7.38 -13.26 14.03
CA PRO A 88 -8.56 -14.10 14.22
C PRO A 88 -8.76 -14.49 15.70
N GLU A 89 -10.00 -14.46 16.17
CA GLU A 89 -10.32 -14.71 17.58
C GLU A 89 -10.28 -16.21 17.93
N GLU A 90 -10.73 -17.05 16.99
CA GLU A 90 -10.84 -18.48 17.20
C GLU A 90 -9.76 -19.26 16.46
N ARG A 91 -9.23 -20.27 17.15
CA ARG A 91 -8.31 -21.25 16.58
C ARG A 91 -9.10 -22.50 16.17
N GLN A 92 -9.35 -22.60 14.87
CA GLN A 92 -9.99 -23.80 14.29
C GLN A 92 -9.04 -25.00 14.29
N ALA A 93 -9.56 -26.20 14.04
CA ALA A 93 -8.74 -27.40 13.86
C ALA A 93 -7.73 -27.22 12.73
N LEU A 94 -6.52 -27.76 12.88
CA LEU A 94 -5.46 -27.63 11.88
C LEU A 94 -5.70 -28.46 10.63
N HIS A 95 -6.50 -29.51 10.71
CA HIS A 95 -6.71 -30.51 9.65
C HIS A 95 -5.39 -30.93 8.99
N LEU A 96 -4.35 -31.12 9.82
CA LEU A 96 -2.99 -31.45 9.40
C LEU A 96 -2.97 -32.75 8.59
N LYS A 97 -2.42 -32.69 7.37
CA LYS A 97 -2.22 -33.83 6.49
C LYS A 97 -0.75 -33.95 6.12
N ARG A 98 -0.22 -35.18 6.11
CA ARG A 98 1.10 -35.53 5.56
C ARG A 98 0.90 -36.02 4.14
N THR A 99 1.62 -35.43 3.18
CA THR A 99 1.50 -35.74 1.75
C THR A 99 2.71 -36.49 1.19
N GLY A 100 3.81 -36.50 1.93
CA GLY A 100 5.01 -37.24 1.55
C GLY A 100 6.10 -37.20 2.60
N ARG A 101 7.15 -37.98 2.39
CA ARG A 101 8.30 -38.07 3.29
C ARG A 101 9.57 -38.36 2.50
N LEU A 102 10.67 -37.76 2.93
CA LEU A 102 12.04 -38.01 2.46
C LEU A 102 12.92 -38.37 3.65
N ASP A 103 13.60 -39.54 3.61
CA ASP A 103 14.54 -39.99 4.64
C ASP A 103 15.99 -39.65 4.23
N ARG A 104 16.74 -39.02 5.15
CA ARG A 104 18.14 -38.59 4.94
C ARG A 104 19.11 -39.12 5.98
N GLY A 105 18.79 -40.24 6.58
CA GLY A 105 19.60 -40.97 7.56
C GLY A 105 19.65 -40.34 8.94
N ASP A 106 20.12 -39.12 9.10
CA ASP A 106 20.19 -38.42 10.38
C ASP A 106 19.02 -37.45 10.62
N TYR A 107 18.21 -37.19 9.60
CA TYR A 107 16.93 -36.49 9.67
C TYR A 107 15.94 -36.99 8.60
N ARG A 108 14.68 -36.65 8.77
CA ARG A 108 13.65 -36.82 7.71
C ARG A 108 12.94 -35.52 7.42
N VAL A 109 12.40 -35.40 6.24
CA VAL A 109 11.53 -34.27 5.83
C VAL A 109 10.12 -34.82 5.61
N GLU A 110 9.14 -34.33 6.34
CA GLU A 110 7.72 -34.61 6.11
C GLU A 110 7.07 -33.44 5.38
N LYS A 111 6.45 -33.72 4.24
CA LYS A 111 5.67 -32.72 3.47
C LYS A 111 4.28 -32.64 4.08
N ILE A 112 3.86 -31.46 4.52
CA ILE A 112 2.61 -31.29 5.26
C ILE A 112 1.80 -30.12 4.72
N VAL A 113 0.47 -30.24 4.84
CA VAL A 113 -0.46 -29.14 4.63
C VAL A 113 -1.39 -29.04 5.85
N PHE A 114 -1.68 -27.82 6.26
CA PHE A 114 -2.60 -27.55 7.36
C PHE A 114 -3.48 -26.32 7.06
N GLU A 115 -4.58 -26.19 7.79
CA GLU A 115 -5.46 -25.02 7.69
C GLU A 115 -5.12 -24.00 8.78
N SER A 116 -4.79 -22.77 8.36
CA SER A 116 -4.63 -21.67 9.31
C SER A 116 -5.96 -20.99 9.60
N LEU A 117 -6.85 -20.91 8.61
CA LEU A 117 -8.26 -20.54 8.68
C LEU A 117 -9.06 -21.60 7.92
N PRO A 118 -10.39 -21.66 8.04
CA PRO A 118 -11.20 -22.63 7.31
C PRO A 118 -10.94 -22.57 5.80
N ASN A 119 -10.51 -23.70 5.22
CA ASN A 119 -10.12 -23.83 3.82
C ASN A 119 -8.97 -22.91 3.35
N PHE A 120 -8.21 -22.29 4.26
CA PHE A 120 -7.03 -21.51 3.94
C PHE A 120 -5.78 -22.31 4.24
N TYR A 121 -5.25 -22.96 3.21
CA TYR A 121 -4.21 -23.96 3.32
C TYR A 121 -2.82 -23.35 3.38
N VAL A 122 -1.98 -23.91 4.26
CA VAL A 122 -0.55 -23.59 4.38
C VAL A 122 0.26 -24.84 4.08
N THR A 123 1.11 -24.76 3.07
CA THR A 123 2.07 -25.82 2.69
C THR A 123 3.37 -25.63 3.44
N ALA A 124 3.91 -26.70 4.00
CA ALA A 124 5.11 -26.67 4.82
C ALA A 124 5.95 -27.95 4.70
N ASN A 125 7.25 -27.80 4.95
CA ASN A 125 8.20 -28.89 5.09
C ASN A 125 8.69 -28.96 6.53
N LEU A 126 8.50 -30.12 7.16
CA LEU A 126 8.83 -30.39 8.54
C LEU A 126 10.07 -31.28 8.60
N TYR A 127 11.19 -30.72 9.03
CA TYR A 127 12.46 -31.42 9.22
C TYR A 127 12.54 -31.95 10.64
N ILE A 128 12.71 -33.27 10.81
CA ILE A 128 12.70 -33.93 12.12
C ILE A 128 14.01 -34.71 12.31
N PRO A 129 14.76 -34.50 13.41
CA PRO A 129 15.96 -35.27 13.70
C PRO A 129 15.64 -36.76 13.89
N GLN A 130 16.47 -37.65 13.36
CA GLN A 130 16.43 -39.07 13.58
C GLN A 130 17.50 -39.56 14.57
N ARG A 131 18.39 -38.64 15.01
CA ARG A 131 19.39 -38.87 16.06
C ARG A 131 19.02 -38.06 17.31
N GLY A 132 19.31 -38.62 18.46
CA GLY A 132 18.97 -38.04 19.77
C GLY A 132 17.68 -38.61 20.35
N LYS A 133 17.17 -37.99 21.41
CA LYS A 133 15.94 -38.43 22.11
C LYS A 133 14.91 -37.31 22.10
N PRO A 134 13.70 -37.54 21.56
CA PRO A 134 12.61 -36.59 21.69
C PRO A 134 12.14 -36.45 23.16
N PRO A 135 11.45 -35.34 23.53
CA PRO A 135 11.07 -34.25 22.65
C PRO A 135 12.21 -33.25 22.39
N PHE A 136 12.37 -32.82 21.13
CA PHE A 136 13.36 -31.85 20.70
C PHE A 136 12.85 -30.42 20.82
N PRO A 137 13.71 -29.40 21.04
CA PRO A 137 13.33 -28.03 20.80
C PRO A 137 13.03 -27.82 19.32
N ALA A 138 12.18 -26.83 19.00
CA ALA A 138 11.78 -26.56 17.64
C ALA A 138 12.10 -25.13 17.17
N VAL A 139 12.21 -24.96 15.85
CA VAL A 139 12.39 -23.67 15.21
C VAL A 139 11.36 -23.52 14.10
N LEU A 140 10.55 -22.47 14.16
CA LEU A 140 9.74 -22.03 13.03
C LEU A 140 10.62 -21.19 12.10
N HIS A 141 10.63 -21.54 10.81
CA HIS A 141 11.42 -20.87 9.79
C HIS A 141 10.55 -20.31 8.67
N PRO A 142 9.93 -19.12 8.85
CA PRO A 142 9.27 -18.43 7.74
C PRO A 142 10.29 -18.02 6.69
N THR A 143 9.93 -18.17 5.40
CA THR A 143 10.81 -17.83 4.29
C THR A 143 10.62 -16.39 3.83
N GLY A 144 11.67 -15.78 3.27
CA GLY A 144 11.59 -14.49 2.60
C GLY A 144 11.11 -14.62 1.15
N HIS A 145 11.10 -13.49 0.44
CA HIS A 145 10.54 -13.38 -0.90
C HIS A 145 11.27 -14.26 -1.92
N SER A 146 10.58 -15.29 -2.38
CA SER A 146 11.10 -16.23 -3.38
C SER A 146 9.97 -16.98 -4.08
N VAL A 147 10.09 -17.19 -5.38
CA VAL A 147 9.12 -17.98 -6.15
C VAL A 147 9.02 -19.41 -5.63
N ALA A 148 10.16 -20.03 -5.29
CA ALA A 148 10.22 -21.39 -4.75
C ALA A 148 10.05 -21.46 -3.21
N ALA A 149 10.06 -20.33 -2.54
CA ALA A 149 9.89 -20.18 -1.08
C ALA A 149 10.60 -21.27 -0.27
N LYS A 150 9.88 -22.10 0.51
CA LYS A 150 10.45 -23.13 1.40
C LYS A 150 11.31 -24.16 0.66
N ASN A 151 11.09 -24.35 -0.65
CA ASN A 151 11.80 -25.35 -1.46
C ASN A 151 13.14 -24.81 -1.99
N ARG A 152 13.35 -23.48 -2.02
CA ARG A 152 14.60 -22.88 -2.51
C ARG A 152 15.80 -23.35 -1.69
N ALA A 153 16.88 -23.77 -2.34
CA ALA A 153 18.12 -24.25 -1.70
C ALA A 153 18.62 -23.29 -0.60
N PHE A 154 18.50 -21.99 -0.80
CA PHE A 154 18.87 -20.97 0.20
C PHE A 154 18.16 -21.17 1.55
N TYR A 155 16.85 -21.47 1.57
CA TYR A 155 16.08 -21.72 2.80
C TYR A 155 16.23 -23.13 3.31
N GLN A 156 16.39 -24.12 2.43
CA GLN A 156 16.72 -25.49 2.82
C GLN A 156 18.00 -25.54 3.62
N THR A 157 19.05 -24.80 3.20
CA THR A 157 20.35 -24.75 3.87
C THR A 157 20.24 -24.44 5.36
N LEU A 158 19.49 -23.39 5.73
CA LEU A 158 19.26 -23.03 7.14
C LEU A 158 18.47 -24.10 7.88
N SER A 159 17.41 -24.64 7.26
CA SER A 159 16.57 -25.70 7.87
C SER A 159 17.36 -27.00 8.11
N ILE A 160 18.18 -27.41 7.12
CA ILE A 160 19.00 -28.61 7.23
C ILE A 160 20.09 -28.44 8.31
N GLY A 161 20.73 -27.27 8.36
CA GLY A 161 21.70 -26.99 9.41
C GLY A 161 21.08 -27.07 10.81
N LEU A 162 19.92 -26.47 11.01
CA LEU A 162 19.19 -26.52 12.29
C LEU A 162 18.76 -27.95 12.67
N VAL A 163 18.22 -28.74 11.73
CA VAL A 163 17.79 -30.12 12.06
C VAL A 163 19.00 -31.00 12.38
N LYS A 164 20.14 -30.83 11.74
CA LYS A 164 21.39 -31.53 12.06
C LYS A 164 21.97 -31.11 13.43
N HIS A 165 21.64 -29.92 13.91
CA HIS A 165 21.90 -29.47 15.26
C HIS A 165 20.84 -29.93 16.28
N GLY A 166 19.92 -30.82 15.88
CA GLY A 166 18.93 -31.45 16.74
C GLY A 166 17.73 -30.58 17.11
N PHE A 167 17.26 -29.76 16.18
CA PHE A 167 16.00 -29.02 16.25
C PHE A 167 14.97 -29.66 15.31
N VAL A 168 13.71 -29.72 15.69
CA VAL A 168 12.62 -29.86 14.71
C VAL A 168 12.44 -28.52 14.03
N VAL A 169 12.39 -28.50 12.69
CA VAL A 169 12.25 -27.26 11.93
C VAL A 169 11.01 -27.33 11.08
N LEU A 170 10.12 -26.35 11.24
CA LEU A 170 8.98 -26.15 10.34
C LEU A 170 9.23 -24.93 9.47
N THR A 171 9.39 -25.14 8.17
CA THR A 171 9.43 -24.07 7.18
C THR A 171 8.17 -24.14 6.33
N PHE A 172 7.59 -22.96 5.98
CA PHE A 172 6.32 -22.91 5.25
C PHE A 172 6.36 -21.85 4.16
N ASP A 173 5.42 -21.95 3.22
CA ASP A 173 5.22 -20.95 2.18
C ASP A 173 4.36 -19.80 2.72
N PRO A 174 4.87 -18.58 2.83
CA PRO A 174 4.05 -17.41 3.04
C PRO A 174 3.06 -17.20 1.89
N ILE A 175 2.03 -16.40 2.11
CA ILE A 175 1.06 -16.01 1.07
C ILE A 175 1.80 -15.44 -0.15
N GLY A 176 1.36 -15.78 -1.35
CA GLY A 176 1.94 -15.26 -2.60
C GLY A 176 3.29 -15.88 -2.98
N GLN A 177 3.74 -16.93 -2.28
CA GLN A 177 5.05 -17.58 -2.49
C GLN A 177 4.93 -19.09 -2.54
N GLY A 178 5.92 -19.75 -3.16
CA GLY A 178 5.97 -21.20 -3.25
C GLY A 178 4.70 -21.78 -3.87
N GLU A 179 4.10 -22.74 -3.16
CA GLU A 179 2.85 -23.39 -3.57
C GLU A 179 1.58 -22.54 -3.26
N ARG A 180 1.73 -21.32 -2.72
CA ARG A 180 0.62 -20.44 -2.29
C ARG A 180 0.51 -19.16 -3.10
N ARG A 181 0.82 -19.22 -4.42
CA ARG A 181 0.65 -18.08 -5.34
C ARG A 181 -0.84 -17.73 -5.42
N ILE A 182 -1.19 -16.46 -5.23
CA ILE A 182 -2.58 -15.97 -5.21
C ILE A 182 -3.13 -15.86 -6.64
N PHE A 183 -2.27 -15.38 -7.56
CA PHE A 183 -2.64 -15.04 -8.92
C PHE A 183 -2.00 -16.00 -9.94
N TYR A 184 -1.79 -17.28 -9.52
CA TYR A 184 -1.20 -18.31 -10.37
C TYR A 184 -2.06 -18.58 -11.61
N ASP A 185 -1.41 -18.63 -12.75
CA ASP A 185 -1.99 -19.03 -14.02
C ASP A 185 -1.45 -20.42 -14.41
N ARG A 186 -2.37 -21.34 -14.62
CA ARG A 186 -2.01 -22.75 -14.93
C ARG A 186 -1.40 -22.91 -16.32
N GLU A 187 -1.80 -22.09 -17.29
CA GLU A 187 -1.31 -22.17 -18.66
C GLU A 187 0.08 -21.53 -18.78
N LEU A 188 0.32 -20.47 -18.04
CA LEU A 188 1.61 -19.78 -17.99
C LEU A 188 2.58 -20.40 -16.98
N GLU A 189 2.13 -21.30 -16.12
CA GLU A 189 2.88 -21.90 -15.00
C GLU A 189 3.56 -20.85 -14.09
N THR A 190 3.00 -19.65 -14.05
CA THR A 190 3.52 -18.51 -13.26
C THR A 190 2.38 -17.62 -12.78
N SER A 191 2.73 -16.56 -12.06
CA SER A 191 1.73 -15.54 -11.67
C SER A 191 1.35 -14.64 -12.83
N LYS A 192 0.06 -14.31 -12.94
CA LYS A 192 -0.47 -13.25 -13.82
C LYS A 192 0.17 -11.87 -13.61
N LEU A 193 0.81 -11.67 -12.45
CA LEU A 193 1.49 -10.42 -12.07
C LEU A 193 2.99 -10.43 -12.35
N GLY A 194 3.50 -11.46 -13.05
CA GLY A 194 4.93 -11.67 -13.28
C GLY A 194 5.61 -12.42 -12.14
N GLY A 195 6.94 -12.48 -12.18
CA GLY A 195 7.75 -13.33 -11.27
C GLY A 195 7.93 -12.78 -9.82
N SER A 196 7.59 -11.54 -9.54
CA SER A 196 7.83 -10.96 -8.22
C SER A 196 6.75 -11.35 -7.20
N THR A 197 7.16 -11.92 -6.07
CA THR A 197 6.25 -12.28 -4.97
C THR A 197 5.79 -11.05 -4.18
N THR A 198 6.59 -10.00 -4.10
CA THR A 198 6.22 -8.72 -3.49
C THR A 198 5.07 -8.04 -4.22
N THR A 199 4.97 -8.21 -5.55
CA THR A 199 3.83 -7.73 -6.34
C THR A 199 2.54 -8.44 -5.94
N GLU A 200 2.57 -9.75 -5.63
CA GLU A 200 1.39 -10.47 -5.10
C GLU A 200 0.99 -9.96 -3.71
N HIS A 201 1.95 -9.67 -2.85
CA HIS A 201 1.70 -9.08 -1.52
C HIS A 201 1.05 -7.71 -1.62
N SER A 202 1.58 -6.82 -2.46
CA SER A 202 1.02 -5.49 -2.66
C SER A 202 -0.37 -5.55 -3.31
N MET A 203 -0.60 -6.45 -4.28
CA MET A 203 -1.90 -6.62 -4.91
C MET A 203 -3.00 -7.01 -3.91
N ALA A 204 -2.77 -8.05 -3.12
CA ALA A 204 -3.70 -8.48 -2.07
C ALA A 204 -3.74 -7.50 -0.89
N GLY A 205 -2.62 -6.86 -0.58
CA GLY A 205 -2.48 -5.89 0.51
C GLY A 205 -3.30 -4.63 0.29
N ILE A 206 -3.31 -4.08 -0.92
CA ILE A 206 -4.12 -2.90 -1.27
C ILE A 206 -5.61 -3.18 -1.07
N GLN A 207 -6.08 -4.39 -1.43
CA GLN A 207 -7.45 -4.83 -1.15
C GLN A 207 -7.73 -4.89 0.36
N SER A 208 -6.78 -5.41 1.15
CA SER A 208 -6.88 -5.46 2.62
C SER A 208 -6.96 -4.07 3.22
N LEU A 209 -6.15 -3.10 2.73
CA LEU A 209 -6.16 -1.72 3.22
C LEU A 209 -7.53 -1.05 3.09
N LEU A 210 -8.23 -1.25 1.97
CA LEU A 210 -9.58 -0.70 1.75
C LEU A 210 -10.59 -1.26 2.76
N ALA A 211 -10.40 -2.51 3.21
CA ALA A 211 -11.19 -3.14 4.25
C ALA A 211 -10.73 -2.78 5.68
N GLY A 212 -9.66 -1.99 5.83
CA GLY A 212 -9.10 -1.57 7.12
C GLY A 212 -8.21 -2.61 7.79
N GLU A 213 -7.53 -3.42 6.99
CA GLU A 213 -6.64 -4.48 7.45
C GLU A 213 -5.32 -4.48 6.66
N SER A 214 -4.37 -5.32 7.07
CA SER A 214 -3.13 -5.58 6.34
C SER A 214 -3.04 -7.05 5.95
N VAL A 215 -2.39 -7.36 4.83
CA VAL A 215 -2.05 -8.73 4.45
C VAL A 215 -1.15 -9.41 5.51
N ALA A 216 -0.35 -8.65 6.24
CA ALA A 216 0.45 -9.15 7.36
C ALA A 216 -0.38 -9.86 8.43
N ARG A 217 -1.65 -9.49 8.60
CA ARG A 217 -2.58 -10.17 9.50
C ARG A 217 -2.65 -11.67 9.24
N TYR A 218 -2.82 -12.05 7.98
CA TYR A 218 -2.90 -13.46 7.57
C TYR A 218 -1.53 -14.15 7.70
N MET A 219 -0.44 -13.46 7.32
CA MET A 219 0.91 -14.01 7.38
C MET A 219 1.38 -14.28 8.81
N VAL A 220 1.10 -13.35 9.74
CA VAL A 220 1.36 -13.52 11.17
C VAL A 220 0.52 -14.68 11.73
N TRP A 221 -0.76 -14.75 11.33
CA TRP A 221 -1.63 -15.83 11.76
C TRP A 221 -1.14 -17.20 11.26
N ASP A 222 -0.74 -17.32 10.00
CA ASP A 222 -0.15 -18.55 9.45
C ASP A 222 1.06 -19.00 10.27
N GLY A 223 1.95 -18.09 10.65
CA GLY A 223 3.08 -18.38 11.52
C GLY A 223 2.66 -18.85 12.92
N MET A 224 1.66 -18.22 13.53
CA MET A 224 1.11 -18.65 14.82
C MET A 224 0.48 -20.06 14.74
N ARG A 225 -0.20 -20.36 13.62
CA ARG A 225 -0.74 -21.71 13.36
C ARG A 225 0.36 -22.73 13.09
N GLY A 226 1.48 -22.30 12.47
CA GLY A 226 2.70 -23.12 12.37
C GLY A 226 3.27 -23.49 13.74
N ILE A 227 3.21 -22.58 14.73
CA ILE A 227 3.57 -22.89 16.12
C ILE A 227 2.58 -23.90 16.73
N ASP A 228 1.28 -23.79 16.42
CA ASP A 228 0.29 -24.80 16.86
C ASP A 228 0.61 -26.19 16.27
N VAL A 229 1.03 -26.27 15.01
CA VAL A 229 1.51 -27.53 14.40
C VAL A 229 2.69 -28.07 15.19
N LEU A 230 3.72 -27.26 15.44
CA LEU A 230 4.89 -27.71 16.21
C LEU A 230 4.50 -28.23 17.60
N GLN A 231 3.60 -27.55 18.30
CA GLN A 231 3.13 -27.96 19.62
C GLN A 231 2.27 -29.25 19.61
N SER A 232 1.68 -29.61 18.48
CA SER A 232 0.87 -30.82 18.32
C SER A 232 1.71 -32.09 18.09
N LEU A 233 3.00 -31.95 17.82
CA LEU A 233 3.88 -33.05 17.46
C LEU A 233 4.51 -33.70 18.70
N PRO A 234 4.46 -35.02 18.85
CA PRO A 234 5.07 -35.74 20.00
C PRO A 234 6.60 -35.60 20.03
N GLU A 235 7.24 -35.31 18.89
CA GLU A 235 8.68 -35.11 18.79
C GLU A 235 9.13 -33.76 19.33
N VAL A 236 8.21 -32.79 19.57
CA VAL A 236 8.51 -31.40 19.90
C VAL A 236 8.29 -31.09 21.37
N ASP A 237 9.29 -30.46 22.01
CA ASP A 237 9.10 -29.73 23.25
C ASP A 237 8.45 -28.38 22.98
N GLY A 238 7.15 -28.31 23.12
CA GLY A 238 6.35 -27.10 22.83
C GLY A 238 6.67 -25.89 23.72
N LYS A 239 7.52 -26.03 24.74
CA LYS A 239 8.01 -24.94 25.59
C LYS A 239 9.33 -24.35 25.08
N ARG A 240 10.00 -24.99 24.13
CA ARG A 240 11.30 -24.59 23.60
C ARG A 240 11.20 -24.32 22.09
N ILE A 241 10.50 -23.22 21.71
CA ILE A 241 10.28 -22.84 20.32
C ILE A 241 11.02 -21.53 20.02
N GLY A 242 11.86 -21.56 19.00
CA GLY A 242 12.50 -20.39 18.41
C GLY A 242 11.88 -20.02 17.06
N VAL A 243 12.20 -18.82 16.56
CA VAL A 243 11.83 -18.36 15.23
C VAL A 243 13.00 -17.69 14.55
N THR A 244 13.24 -17.97 13.25
CA THR A 244 14.29 -17.35 12.43
C THR A 244 13.89 -17.34 10.98
N GLY A 245 14.32 -16.31 10.23
CA GLY A 245 14.10 -16.19 8.80
C GLY A 245 14.82 -14.98 8.23
N CYS A 246 14.99 -14.94 6.92
CA CYS A 246 15.71 -13.88 6.21
C CYS A 246 14.73 -13.05 5.36
N SER A 247 14.96 -11.73 5.26
CA SER A 247 14.16 -10.80 4.45
C SER A 247 12.68 -10.77 4.90
N GLY A 248 11.70 -11.05 4.06
CA GLY A 248 10.30 -11.22 4.47
C GLY A 248 10.12 -12.26 5.59
N GLY A 249 10.96 -13.30 5.63
CA GLY A 249 11.03 -14.24 6.76
C GLY A 249 11.57 -13.59 8.03
N GLY A 250 12.48 -12.63 7.91
CA GLY A 250 12.97 -11.79 9.01
C GLY A 250 11.87 -10.86 9.53
N THR A 251 11.04 -10.31 8.64
CA THR A 251 9.84 -9.54 8.99
C THR A 251 8.87 -10.37 9.83
N LEU A 252 8.50 -11.56 9.35
CA LEU A 252 7.62 -12.47 10.09
C LEU A 252 8.23 -12.93 11.39
N THR A 253 9.55 -13.17 11.44
CA THR A 253 10.29 -13.47 12.66
C THR A 253 10.11 -12.37 13.71
N ALA A 254 10.25 -11.09 13.30
CA ALA A 254 10.10 -9.96 14.20
C ALA A 254 8.65 -9.82 14.72
N TYR A 255 7.65 -9.99 13.86
CA TYR A 255 6.24 -9.92 14.26
C TYR A 255 5.84 -11.07 15.18
N LEU A 256 6.26 -12.31 14.87
CA LEU A 256 5.96 -13.47 15.69
C LEU A 256 6.64 -13.38 17.07
N ALA A 257 7.88 -12.91 17.13
CA ALA A 257 8.56 -12.69 18.40
C ALA A 257 7.85 -11.64 19.27
N ALA A 258 7.32 -10.58 18.64
CA ALA A 258 6.59 -9.51 19.31
C ALA A 258 5.20 -9.93 19.80
N LEU A 259 4.47 -10.75 19.01
CA LEU A 259 3.04 -11.00 19.21
C LEU A 259 2.71 -12.40 19.76
N ASP A 260 3.58 -13.40 19.60
CA ASP A 260 3.33 -14.75 20.11
C ASP A 260 4.18 -15.05 21.37
N PRO A 261 3.55 -15.17 22.55
CA PRO A 261 4.28 -15.42 23.78
C PRO A 261 5.00 -16.79 23.81
N ARG A 262 4.63 -17.73 22.96
CA ARG A 262 5.23 -19.06 22.87
C ARG A 262 6.61 -19.05 22.21
N VAL A 263 6.92 -18.04 21.42
CA VAL A 263 8.28 -17.82 20.87
C VAL A 263 9.21 -17.47 22.03
N GLN A 264 10.24 -18.29 22.24
CA GLN A 264 11.22 -18.10 23.31
C GLN A 264 12.50 -17.42 22.82
N VAL A 265 12.88 -17.60 21.55
CA VAL A 265 14.11 -17.08 20.96
C VAL A 265 13.82 -16.58 19.55
N ALA A 266 14.39 -15.44 19.15
CA ALA A 266 14.25 -14.90 17.82
C ALA A 266 15.61 -14.59 17.19
N ALA A 267 15.71 -14.79 15.86
CA ALA A 267 16.90 -14.46 15.08
C ALA A 267 16.50 -14.01 13.65
N PRO A 268 15.92 -12.79 13.46
CA PRO A 268 15.67 -12.27 12.13
C PRO A 268 16.97 -11.91 11.42
N SER A 269 17.04 -12.21 10.12
CA SER A 269 18.15 -11.84 9.24
C SER A 269 17.67 -10.90 8.13
N CYS A 270 18.51 -9.93 7.75
CA CYS A 270 18.30 -9.05 6.59
C CYS A 270 16.91 -8.35 6.56
N TYR A 271 16.53 -7.78 7.71
CA TYR A 271 15.30 -7.00 7.86
C TYR A 271 15.45 -5.84 8.84
N ILE A 272 16.08 -6.08 9.99
CA ILE A 272 16.17 -5.06 11.04
C ILE A 272 17.10 -3.93 10.59
N THR A 273 16.53 -2.71 10.58
CA THR A 273 17.21 -1.44 10.29
C THR A 273 16.55 -0.33 11.14
N SER A 274 16.56 0.93 10.69
CA SER A 274 15.74 2.01 11.23
C SER A 274 14.99 2.74 10.10
N TRP A 275 13.83 3.32 10.39
CA TRP A 275 13.10 4.10 9.39
C TRP A 275 13.87 5.36 8.98
N GLU A 276 14.67 5.94 9.88
CA GLU A 276 15.52 7.09 9.59
C GLU A 276 16.50 6.79 8.44
N GLU A 277 17.08 5.61 8.43
CA GLU A 277 18.03 5.20 7.38
C GLU A 277 17.33 4.61 6.15
N GLN A 278 16.26 3.84 6.36
CA GLN A 278 15.50 3.22 5.27
C GLN A 278 14.88 4.28 4.33
N LEU A 279 14.33 5.36 4.88
CA LEU A 279 13.70 6.42 4.09
C LEU A 279 14.71 7.30 3.33
N LYS A 280 15.98 7.35 3.74
CA LYS A 280 17.05 7.99 2.96
C LYS A 280 17.41 7.17 1.71
N GLY A 281 17.35 5.85 1.80
CA GLY A 281 17.75 4.91 0.76
C GLY A 281 16.55 4.39 -0.06
N THR A 282 16.24 3.11 0.08
CA THR A 282 15.26 2.38 -0.71
C THR A 282 13.80 2.76 -0.44
N GLY A 283 13.52 3.44 0.69
CA GLY A 283 12.17 3.83 1.08
C GLY A 283 11.31 2.66 1.55
N PRO A 284 9.97 2.85 1.60
CA PRO A 284 9.03 1.80 1.94
C PRO A 284 9.15 0.56 1.05
N GLN A 285 8.82 -0.61 1.59
CA GLN A 285 8.88 -1.90 0.90
C GLN A 285 7.47 -2.34 0.44
N ASP A 286 7.12 -3.60 0.55
CA ASP A 286 5.83 -4.16 0.18
C ASP A 286 4.83 -4.25 1.35
N ALA A 287 3.62 -4.73 1.04
CA ALA A 287 2.43 -4.54 1.88
C ALA A 287 2.45 -5.23 3.26
N GLU A 288 3.31 -6.24 3.47
CA GLU A 288 3.41 -6.89 4.78
C GLU A 288 4.44 -6.23 5.71
N GLN A 289 5.28 -5.32 5.19
CA GLN A 289 6.40 -4.75 5.95
C GLN A 289 6.10 -3.39 6.57
N GLN A 290 5.05 -2.72 6.13
CA GLN A 290 4.62 -1.43 6.66
C GLN A 290 3.09 -1.29 6.67
N PHE A 291 2.64 -0.33 7.47
CA PHE A 291 1.21 -0.14 7.74
C PHE A 291 0.81 1.33 7.64
N PRO A 292 -0.42 1.64 7.26
CA PRO A 292 -0.97 2.96 7.48
C PRO A 292 -0.81 3.36 8.94
N ASP A 293 -0.44 4.62 9.18
CA ASP A 293 -0.24 5.18 10.53
C ASP A 293 0.93 4.60 11.34
N GLN A 294 1.78 3.81 10.75
CA GLN A 294 2.88 3.17 11.48
C GLN A 294 3.78 4.19 12.18
N LEU A 295 4.19 5.24 11.48
CA LEU A 295 5.04 6.28 12.07
C LEU A 295 4.24 7.21 13.01
N VAL A 296 2.95 7.42 12.75
CA VAL A 296 2.04 8.14 13.66
C VAL A 296 1.91 7.41 15.00
N ALA A 297 1.83 6.07 14.95
CA ALA A 297 1.80 5.21 16.15
C ALA A 297 3.17 5.08 16.84
N GLY A 298 4.23 5.65 16.26
CA GLY A 298 5.59 5.58 16.78
C GLY A 298 6.16 4.15 16.76
N ILE A 299 5.89 3.38 15.69
CA ILE A 299 6.38 2.01 15.54
C ILE A 299 7.54 1.96 14.55
N GLY A 300 8.74 1.68 15.08
CA GLY A 300 9.94 1.41 14.30
C GLY A 300 10.44 -0.03 14.49
N HIS A 301 11.55 -0.38 13.85
CA HIS A 301 12.15 -1.71 13.98
C HIS A 301 12.59 -2.02 15.42
N ALA A 302 13.10 -1.03 16.13
CA ALA A 302 13.47 -1.17 17.54
C ALA A 302 12.26 -1.49 18.43
N ASP A 303 11.08 -0.98 18.11
CA ASP A 303 9.84 -1.27 18.86
C ASP A 303 9.41 -2.73 18.71
N LEU A 304 9.61 -3.34 17.53
CA LEU A 304 9.32 -4.77 17.32
C LEU A 304 10.18 -5.64 18.25
N ILE A 305 11.46 -5.28 18.40
CA ILE A 305 12.37 -6.00 19.31
C ILE A 305 12.00 -5.74 20.78
N LEU A 306 11.65 -4.49 21.10
CA LEU A 306 11.18 -4.14 22.45
C LEU A 306 9.91 -4.92 22.81
N ALA A 307 8.97 -5.08 21.86
CA ALA A 307 7.75 -5.86 22.05
C ALA A 307 8.05 -7.35 22.36
N ALA A 308 9.19 -7.88 21.89
CA ALA A 308 9.67 -9.23 22.21
C ALA A 308 10.47 -9.31 23.52
N ALA A 309 10.93 -8.17 24.08
CA ALA A 309 11.80 -8.16 25.26
C ALA A 309 11.10 -8.80 26.50
N PRO A 310 11.84 -9.50 27.37
CA PRO A 310 13.28 -9.74 27.36
C PRO A 310 13.69 -11.09 26.73
N LYS A 311 13.01 -11.55 25.67
CA LYS A 311 13.37 -12.79 24.96
C LYS A 311 14.77 -12.66 24.35
N PRO A 312 15.57 -13.74 24.29
CA PRO A 312 16.82 -13.76 23.52
C PRO A 312 16.58 -13.39 22.07
N TYR A 313 17.30 -12.37 21.58
CA TYR A 313 17.09 -11.80 20.25
C TYR A 313 18.43 -11.56 19.56
N LEU A 314 18.66 -12.16 18.39
CA LEU A 314 19.83 -11.99 17.55
C LEU A 314 19.46 -11.21 16.30
N ILE A 315 20.00 -10.03 16.09
CA ILE A 315 19.89 -9.30 14.83
C ILE A 315 21.00 -9.81 13.92
N CYS A 316 20.66 -10.28 12.70
CA CYS A 316 21.63 -10.64 11.67
C CYS A 316 21.53 -9.66 10.50
N SER A 317 22.66 -9.08 10.05
CA SER A 317 22.73 -8.09 8.99
C SER A 317 23.85 -8.41 8.00
N SER A 318 23.73 -7.90 6.76
CA SER A 318 24.79 -7.94 5.74
C SER A 318 25.25 -6.53 5.41
N THR A 319 26.56 -6.36 5.06
CA THR A 319 27.14 -5.02 4.86
C THR A 319 26.66 -4.31 3.61
N GLU A 320 26.24 -5.06 2.59
CA GLU A 320 25.80 -4.57 1.27
C GLU A 320 24.29 -4.76 1.06
N ASP A 321 23.54 -4.82 2.18
CA ASP A 321 22.09 -4.98 2.15
C ASP A 321 21.39 -3.67 1.79
N PHE A 322 20.25 -3.76 1.11
CA PHE A 322 19.36 -2.62 0.90
C PHE A 322 18.58 -2.22 2.18
N PHE A 323 18.60 -3.05 3.22
CA PHE A 323 18.27 -2.65 4.59
C PHE A 323 19.55 -2.07 5.24
N PRO A 324 19.65 -0.74 5.42
CA PRO A 324 20.92 -0.11 5.80
C PRO A 324 21.50 -0.63 7.11
N LEU A 325 22.77 -1.04 7.08
CA LEU A 325 23.53 -1.52 8.24
C LEU A 325 23.61 -0.46 9.34
N SER A 326 23.71 0.83 8.97
CA SER A 326 23.70 1.96 9.90
C SER A 326 22.41 1.99 10.74
N GLY A 327 21.26 1.69 10.13
CA GLY A 327 19.99 1.60 10.82
C GLY A 327 19.90 0.40 11.76
N ALA A 328 20.46 -0.75 11.37
CA ALA A 328 20.55 -1.92 12.24
C ALA A 328 21.38 -1.63 13.50
N ARG A 329 22.51 -0.90 13.33
CA ARG A 329 23.33 -0.44 14.44
C ARG A 329 22.57 0.49 15.38
N GLN A 330 21.87 1.49 14.84
CA GLN A 330 21.07 2.44 15.64
C GLN A 330 20.02 1.68 16.45
N THR A 331 19.29 0.77 15.80
CA THR A 331 18.29 -0.08 16.44
C THR A 331 18.89 -0.95 17.55
N TYR A 332 20.03 -1.61 17.29
CA TYR A 332 20.72 -2.43 18.29
C TYR A 332 21.12 -1.62 19.53
N GLU A 333 21.74 -0.46 19.36
CA GLU A 333 22.17 0.37 20.50
C GLU A 333 20.97 0.85 21.34
N GLU A 334 19.86 1.21 20.69
CA GLU A 334 18.64 1.59 21.38
C GLU A 334 18.06 0.43 22.22
N VAL A 335 17.86 -0.74 21.60
CA VAL A 335 17.24 -1.88 22.29
C VAL A 335 18.16 -2.49 23.36
N LYS A 336 19.49 -2.46 23.17
CA LYS A 336 20.48 -2.90 24.17
C LYS A 336 20.32 -2.14 25.48
N ARG A 337 20.13 -0.81 25.40
CA ARG A 337 19.86 0.03 26.56
C ARG A 337 18.56 -0.40 27.27
N LEU A 338 17.51 -0.69 26.51
CA LEU A 338 16.21 -1.12 27.06
C LEU A 338 16.28 -2.52 27.68
N TYR A 339 16.99 -3.46 27.05
CA TYR A 339 17.23 -4.79 27.61
C TYR A 339 17.99 -4.74 28.95
N ALA A 340 18.89 -3.76 29.11
CA ALA A 340 19.60 -3.56 30.37
C ALA A 340 18.66 -3.20 31.53
N LEU A 341 17.56 -2.45 31.27
CA LEU A 341 16.55 -2.12 32.28
C LEU A 341 15.78 -3.37 32.77
N ALA A 342 15.72 -4.42 31.95
CA ALA A 342 15.12 -5.70 32.31
C ALA A 342 16.15 -6.71 32.88
N ASN A 343 17.38 -6.29 33.18
CA ASN A 343 18.50 -7.16 33.55
C ASN A 343 18.78 -8.26 32.50
N ALA A 344 18.57 -7.95 31.23
CA ALA A 344 18.64 -8.89 30.11
C ALA A 344 19.61 -8.47 29.01
N ALA A 345 20.60 -7.60 29.31
CA ALA A 345 21.56 -7.08 28.32
C ALA A 345 22.29 -8.19 27.54
N GLY A 346 22.54 -9.34 28.15
CA GLY A 346 23.15 -10.51 27.50
C GLY A 346 22.20 -11.32 26.59
N LYS A 347 20.91 -10.93 26.53
CA LYS A 347 19.90 -11.58 25.69
C LYS A 347 19.67 -10.88 24.35
N ILE A 348 20.33 -9.78 24.07
CA ILE A 348 20.33 -9.10 22.78
C ILE A 348 21.71 -9.09 22.17
N HIS A 349 21.85 -9.47 20.91
CA HIS A 349 23.10 -9.47 20.18
C HIS A 349 22.88 -9.02 18.74
N TRP A 350 23.92 -8.40 18.15
CA TRP A 350 23.95 -8.03 16.74
C TRP A 350 25.16 -8.67 16.08
N PHE A 351 24.88 -9.49 15.08
CA PHE A 351 25.87 -10.10 14.20
C PHE A 351 25.76 -9.48 12.81
N TYR A 352 26.85 -9.19 12.18
CA TYR A 352 26.87 -8.77 10.78
C TYR A 352 28.04 -9.41 10.04
N GLU A 353 27.83 -9.63 8.74
CA GLU A 353 28.80 -10.27 7.85
C GLU A 353 28.94 -9.47 6.56
N PRO A 354 30.12 -9.55 5.88
CA PRO A 354 30.31 -9.00 4.54
C PRO A 354 29.38 -9.69 3.53
N GLY A 355 28.88 -8.92 2.56
CA GLY A 355 28.12 -9.44 1.43
C GLY A 355 26.77 -8.78 1.21
N PRO A 356 26.08 -9.21 0.13
CA PRO A 356 24.79 -8.68 -0.28
C PRO A 356 23.66 -9.16 0.63
N HIS A 357 22.43 -8.72 0.31
CA HIS A 357 21.20 -9.15 0.97
C HIS A 357 21.06 -10.69 1.03
N GLY A 358 21.09 -11.25 2.23
CA GLY A 358 21.04 -12.69 2.47
C GLY A 358 21.70 -13.09 3.78
N ILE A 359 21.81 -14.38 4.02
CA ILE A 359 22.50 -14.96 5.16
C ILE A 359 23.55 -15.97 4.65
N ALA A 360 24.83 -15.64 4.78
CA ALA A 360 25.93 -16.51 4.40
C ALA A 360 26.18 -17.59 5.49
N LYS A 361 27.21 -18.41 5.28
CA LYS A 361 27.53 -19.50 6.21
C LYS A 361 27.80 -19.00 7.64
N ALA A 362 28.57 -17.91 7.79
CA ALA A 362 28.90 -17.38 9.11
C ALA A 362 27.65 -16.88 9.86
N GLY A 363 26.72 -16.23 9.15
CA GLY A 363 25.43 -15.81 9.70
C GLY A 363 24.58 -16.99 10.11
N ARG A 364 24.53 -18.07 9.30
CA ARG A 364 23.79 -19.30 9.67
C ARG A 364 24.41 -19.97 10.91
N GLU A 365 25.73 -20.04 10.99
CA GLU A 365 26.43 -20.57 12.18
C GLU A 365 26.14 -19.73 13.44
N ALA A 366 26.05 -18.40 13.30
CA ALA A 366 25.62 -17.53 14.39
C ALA A 366 24.19 -17.83 14.85
N VAL A 367 23.27 -18.07 13.92
CA VAL A 367 21.87 -18.48 14.23
C VAL A 367 21.87 -19.85 14.92
N TYR A 368 22.61 -20.85 14.43
CA TYR A 368 22.68 -22.17 15.09
C TYR A 368 23.21 -22.04 16.52
N ALA A 369 24.29 -21.27 16.74
CA ALA A 369 24.86 -21.05 18.06
C ALA A 369 23.86 -20.36 19.00
N TRP A 370 23.11 -19.37 18.50
CA TRP A 370 22.10 -18.63 19.25
C TRP A 370 20.94 -19.55 19.69
N MET A 371 20.39 -20.35 18.76
CA MET A 371 19.32 -21.30 19.06
C MET A 371 19.78 -22.41 20.03
N LYS A 372 21.00 -22.96 19.84
CA LYS A 372 21.60 -23.93 20.77
C LYS A 372 21.73 -23.35 22.16
N ARG A 373 22.30 -22.16 22.30
CA ARG A 373 22.51 -21.51 23.59
C ARG A 373 21.19 -21.36 24.37
N TRP A 374 20.16 -20.86 23.75
CA TRP A 374 18.96 -20.44 24.46
C TRP A 374 17.84 -21.51 24.53
N LEU A 375 17.80 -22.44 23.58
CA LEU A 375 16.80 -23.51 23.59
C LEU A 375 17.32 -24.85 24.13
N LYS A 376 18.66 -25.02 24.18
CA LYS A 376 19.28 -26.28 24.61
C LYS A 376 20.25 -26.09 25.78
N ASN A 377 20.57 -24.86 26.20
CA ASN A 377 21.66 -24.52 27.11
C ASN A 377 23.01 -25.10 26.66
N ASP A 378 23.23 -25.16 25.34
CA ASP A 378 24.40 -25.75 24.72
C ASP A 378 25.27 -24.63 24.11
N LEU A 379 26.48 -24.48 24.65
CA LEU A 379 27.50 -23.47 24.21
C LEU A 379 28.55 -24.09 23.30
N SER A 380 28.43 -25.33 22.90
CA SER A 380 29.38 -25.98 22.00
C SER A 380 29.37 -25.36 20.64
N ALA A 381 30.46 -25.50 19.87
CA ALA A 381 30.57 -24.98 18.52
C ALA A 381 29.37 -25.40 17.65
N ALA A 382 28.96 -24.49 16.78
CA ALA A 382 27.81 -24.63 15.91
C ALA A 382 28.18 -24.51 14.43
N ALA A 383 29.31 -25.14 14.07
CA ALA A 383 29.76 -25.18 12.68
C ALA A 383 28.69 -25.83 11.78
N GLU A 384 28.53 -25.29 10.58
CA GLU A 384 27.62 -25.82 9.59
C GLU A 384 28.10 -27.22 9.13
N PRO A 385 27.33 -28.28 9.37
CA PRO A 385 27.72 -29.61 8.92
C PRO A 385 27.59 -29.75 7.41
N PRO A 386 28.31 -30.68 6.76
CA PRO A 386 28.14 -30.94 5.34
C PRO A 386 26.75 -31.53 5.08
N PHE A 387 26.10 -31.08 4.00
CA PHE A 387 24.82 -31.58 3.50
C PHE A 387 24.63 -31.23 2.02
N THR A 388 23.63 -31.83 1.41
CA THR A 388 23.09 -31.47 0.09
C THR A 388 21.66 -31.05 0.26
N THR A 389 21.20 -30.12 -0.58
CA THR A 389 19.78 -29.72 -0.68
C THR A 389 19.03 -30.63 -1.63
N GLU A 390 17.73 -30.71 -1.47
CA GLU A 390 16.83 -31.42 -2.38
C GLU A 390 16.57 -30.57 -3.63
N TYR A 391 16.11 -31.22 -4.70
CA TYR A 391 15.48 -30.52 -5.81
C TYR A 391 14.18 -29.87 -5.32
N GLU A 392 13.86 -28.71 -5.88
CA GLU A 392 12.71 -27.90 -5.43
C GLU A 392 11.40 -28.68 -5.58
N GLU A 393 11.27 -29.45 -6.67
CA GLU A 393 10.08 -30.23 -7.00
C GLU A 393 9.84 -31.39 -6.02
N ASP A 394 10.92 -32.01 -5.51
CA ASP A 394 10.82 -33.13 -4.55
C ASP A 394 10.20 -32.68 -3.21
N LEU A 395 10.27 -31.39 -2.92
CA LEU A 395 9.73 -30.79 -1.70
C LEU A 395 8.31 -30.25 -1.86
N ASN A 396 7.72 -30.32 -3.06
CA ASN A 396 6.33 -29.92 -3.27
C ASN A 396 5.38 -30.76 -2.41
N VAL A 397 4.52 -30.09 -1.69
CA VAL A 397 3.52 -30.66 -0.79
C VAL A 397 2.26 -31.09 -1.57
N THR A 398 1.91 -30.31 -2.59
CA THR A 398 0.71 -30.52 -3.40
C THR A 398 1.06 -31.15 -4.75
N PRO A 399 0.15 -31.94 -5.35
CA PRO A 399 0.43 -32.63 -6.62
C PRO A 399 0.82 -31.74 -7.80
N THR A 400 0.28 -30.52 -7.87
CA THR A 400 0.54 -29.57 -8.98
C THR A 400 1.59 -28.52 -8.59
N GLY A 401 2.18 -28.58 -7.40
CA GLY A 401 3.03 -27.53 -6.87
C GLY A 401 2.29 -26.22 -6.55
N GLN A 402 0.95 -26.23 -6.55
CA GLN A 402 0.13 -25.05 -6.20
C GLN A 402 -1.15 -25.45 -5.46
N VAL A 403 -1.44 -24.76 -4.35
CA VAL A 403 -2.64 -24.96 -3.54
C VAL A 403 -3.90 -24.74 -4.36
N THR A 404 -3.97 -23.64 -5.10
CA THR A 404 -5.15 -23.23 -5.87
C THR A 404 -5.58 -24.24 -6.91
N THR A 405 -4.63 -24.95 -7.53
CA THR A 405 -4.90 -25.96 -8.57
C THR A 405 -4.98 -27.39 -8.03
N SER A 406 -4.50 -27.65 -6.81
CA SER A 406 -4.51 -28.98 -6.20
C SER A 406 -5.63 -29.15 -5.17
N LEU A 407 -5.84 -28.18 -4.32
CA LEU A 407 -6.76 -28.24 -3.17
C LEU A 407 -7.91 -27.22 -3.32
N GLY A 408 -7.74 -26.20 -4.13
CA GLY A 408 -8.63 -25.04 -4.14
C GLY A 408 -8.57 -24.26 -2.84
N GLY A 409 -9.71 -23.86 -2.31
CA GLY A 409 -9.82 -23.18 -1.03
C GLY A 409 -9.74 -21.65 -1.13
N GLU A 410 -9.47 -21.03 0.02
CA GLU A 410 -9.41 -19.58 0.15
C GLU A 410 -8.05 -19.03 -0.30
N THR A 411 -8.08 -17.80 -0.77
CA THR A 411 -6.91 -16.95 -1.00
C THR A 411 -7.00 -15.70 -0.13
N ALA A 412 -5.93 -14.92 -0.02
CA ALA A 412 -5.98 -13.63 0.67
C ALA A 412 -7.05 -12.71 0.06
N SER A 413 -7.20 -12.70 -1.27
CA SER A 413 -8.24 -11.91 -1.96
C SER A 413 -9.65 -12.38 -1.60
N SER A 414 -9.93 -13.68 -1.57
CA SER A 414 -11.26 -14.19 -1.20
C SER A 414 -11.59 -13.94 0.28
N LEU A 415 -10.59 -14.03 1.16
CA LEU A 415 -10.73 -13.66 2.58
C LEU A 415 -11.03 -12.17 2.75
N ASN A 416 -10.37 -11.30 1.97
CA ASN A 416 -10.65 -9.85 1.97
C ASN A 416 -12.12 -9.57 1.57
N ILE A 417 -12.66 -10.27 0.57
CA ILE A 417 -14.07 -10.15 0.15
C ILE A 417 -15.01 -10.57 1.29
N LYS A 418 -14.76 -11.71 1.95
CA LYS A 418 -15.54 -12.17 3.10
C LYS A 418 -15.49 -11.19 4.26
N ARG A 419 -14.31 -10.66 4.53
CA ARG A 419 -14.10 -9.69 5.60
C ARG A 419 -14.80 -8.38 5.33
N LEU A 420 -14.78 -7.90 4.08
CA LEU A 420 -15.55 -6.73 3.67
C LEU A 420 -17.04 -6.94 3.94
N ALA A 421 -17.60 -8.09 3.55
CA ALA A 421 -19.01 -8.39 3.77
C ALA A 421 -19.44 -8.30 5.24
N SER A 422 -18.54 -8.65 6.19
CA SER A 422 -18.81 -8.59 7.64
C SER A 422 -18.64 -7.19 8.25
N ARG A 423 -17.94 -6.26 7.57
CA ARG A 423 -17.60 -4.92 8.11
C ARG A 423 -18.34 -3.77 7.43
N ARG A 424 -18.87 -4.00 6.24
CA ARG A 424 -19.57 -2.97 5.48
C ARG A 424 -20.76 -2.42 6.27
N PRO A 425 -20.89 -1.09 6.46
CA PRO A 425 -22.04 -0.53 7.12
C PRO A 425 -23.29 -0.74 6.27
N VAL A 426 -24.34 -1.24 6.89
CA VAL A 426 -25.67 -1.34 6.24
C VAL A 426 -26.30 0.04 6.33
N ARG A 427 -26.38 0.73 5.19
CA ARG A 427 -27.06 2.03 5.09
C ARG A 427 -28.49 1.87 4.62
N GLY A 428 -29.42 2.50 5.32
CA GLY A 428 -30.81 2.59 4.90
C GLY A 428 -30.95 3.41 3.61
N ALA A 429 -31.99 3.11 2.83
CA ALA A 429 -32.32 3.88 1.63
C ALA A 429 -32.67 5.34 1.99
N VAL A 430 -32.17 6.29 1.19
CA VAL A 430 -32.52 7.71 1.31
C VAL A 430 -33.87 7.93 0.64
N ARG A 431 -34.90 8.27 1.44
CA ARG A 431 -36.30 8.40 0.98
C ARG A 431 -36.85 9.82 1.12
N SER A 432 -36.15 10.69 1.84
CA SER A 432 -36.60 12.06 2.11
C SER A 432 -35.45 13.05 2.06
N VAL A 433 -35.76 14.33 1.90
CA VAL A 433 -34.78 15.43 1.95
C VAL A 433 -34.09 15.49 3.33
N ALA A 434 -34.83 15.21 4.41
CA ALA A 434 -34.26 15.20 5.76
C ALA A 434 -33.21 14.08 5.96
N GLU A 435 -33.43 12.90 5.37
CA GLU A 435 -32.46 11.80 5.36
C GLU A 435 -31.25 12.15 4.49
N LEU A 436 -31.47 12.84 3.37
CA LEU A 436 -30.38 13.33 2.51
C LEU A 436 -29.50 14.36 3.24
N GLU A 437 -30.08 15.29 3.98
CA GLU A 437 -29.27 16.27 4.77
C GLU A 437 -28.45 15.56 5.86
N ARG A 438 -29.02 14.55 6.53
CA ARG A 438 -28.27 13.73 7.48
C ARG A 438 -27.09 13.01 6.81
N LEU A 439 -27.35 12.40 5.63
CA LEU A 439 -26.29 11.73 4.84
C LEU A 439 -25.16 12.70 4.46
N ARG A 440 -25.47 13.92 4.05
CA ARG A 440 -24.47 14.94 3.70
C ARG A 440 -23.56 15.29 4.88
N VAL A 441 -24.18 15.55 6.05
CA VAL A 441 -23.42 15.86 7.27
C VAL A 441 -22.52 14.68 7.66
N GLU A 442 -23.08 13.46 7.63
CA GLU A 442 -22.37 12.24 7.93
C GLU A 442 -21.19 12.04 6.95
N MET A 443 -21.45 12.12 5.64
CA MET A 443 -20.38 11.91 4.65
C MET A 443 -19.27 12.97 4.73
N ALA A 444 -19.62 14.22 4.97
CA ALA A 444 -18.61 15.26 5.14
C ALA A 444 -17.71 14.99 6.37
N ALA A 445 -18.31 14.54 7.48
CA ALA A 445 -17.56 14.18 8.69
C ALA A 445 -16.68 12.95 8.46
N GLU A 446 -17.24 11.89 7.85
CA GLU A 446 -16.51 10.65 7.56
C GLU A 446 -15.35 10.88 6.58
N VAL A 447 -15.57 11.67 5.53
CA VAL A 447 -14.51 12.04 4.57
C VAL A 447 -13.42 12.86 5.26
N THR A 448 -13.78 13.86 6.06
CA THR A 448 -12.81 14.68 6.80
C THR A 448 -11.93 13.82 7.71
N ALA A 449 -12.55 12.88 8.43
CA ALA A 449 -11.85 11.95 9.31
C ALA A 449 -10.97 10.95 8.53
N ALA A 450 -11.48 10.34 7.46
CA ALA A 450 -10.77 9.34 6.68
C ALA A 450 -9.57 9.93 5.93
N LEU A 451 -9.69 11.15 5.42
CA LEU A 451 -8.61 11.88 4.74
C LEU A 451 -7.70 12.65 5.69
N ARG A 452 -8.05 12.74 6.97
CA ARG A 452 -7.31 13.48 8.03
C ARG A 452 -7.07 14.95 7.66
N LEU A 453 -8.12 15.59 7.20
CA LEU A 453 -8.06 17.01 6.90
C LEU A 453 -8.11 17.81 8.21
N ASP A 454 -7.11 18.66 8.42
CA ASP A 454 -6.99 19.47 9.63
C ASP A 454 -7.77 20.79 9.57
N GLY A 455 -8.37 21.11 8.42
CA GLY A 455 -9.15 22.34 8.20
C GLY A 455 -8.31 23.62 8.16
N SER A 456 -7.02 23.56 8.47
CA SER A 456 -6.15 24.74 8.45
C SER A 456 -5.84 25.10 6.98
N ARG A 457 -6.20 26.32 6.61
CA ARG A 457 -5.92 26.88 5.28
C ARG A 457 -5.02 28.12 5.47
N GLY A 458 -3.71 27.93 5.30
CA GLY A 458 -2.76 29.04 5.27
C GLY A 458 -3.00 29.98 4.08
N ALA A 459 -2.20 31.05 3.96
CA ALA A 459 -2.24 31.95 2.80
C ALA A 459 -1.99 31.19 1.49
N LEU A 460 -2.63 31.60 0.39
CA LEU A 460 -2.42 31.01 -0.94
C LEU A 460 -1.06 31.34 -1.52
N ASN A 461 -0.47 32.49 -1.11
CA ASN A 461 0.78 32.99 -1.68
C ASN A 461 0.82 32.85 -3.21
N LEU A 462 -0.25 33.31 -3.88
CA LEU A 462 -0.45 33.17 -5.30
C LEU A 462 0.65 33.90 -6.08
N ARG A 463 1.30 33.19 -6.99
CA ARG A 463 2.44 33.71 -7.82
C ARG A 463 2.16 33.47 -9.29
N THR A 464 2.20 34.52 -10.10
CA THR A 464 2.15 34.42 -11.56
C THR A 464 3.56 34.18 -12.10
N ARG A 465 3.69 33.23 -13.03
CA ARG A 465 4.94 32.79 -13.67
C ARG A 465 4.98 33.11 -15.16
N GLY A 466 4.08 33.99 -15.62
CA GLY A 466 3.96 34.44 -16.99
C GLY A 466 2.64 34.05 -17.63
N GLU A 467 2.45 34.51 -18.85
CA GLU A 467 1.22 34.33 -19.61
C GLU A 467 1.53 33.82 -21.03
N LEU A 468 0.57 33.12 -21.60
CA LEU A 468 0.57 32.67 -22.99
C LEU A 468 -0.74 33.12 -23.64
N LEU A 469 -0.69 33.57 -24.88
CA LEU A 469 -1.88 33.88 -25.64
C LEU A 469 -2.26 32.68 -26.52
N ARG A 470 -3.53 32.31 -26.48
CA ARG A 470 -4.16 31.33 -27.34
C ARG A 470 -5.35 31.96 -28.06
N GLU A 471 -5.79 31.33 -29.14
CA GLU A 471 -6.96 31.79 -29.86
C GLU A 471 -8.21 31.78 -28.99
N GLY A 472 -8.76 32.95 -28.67
CA GLY A 472 -9.98 33.12 -27.88
C GLY A 472 -9.78 33.26 -26.37
N TYR A 473 -8.58 32.98 -25.81
CA TYR A 473 -8.30 33.12 -24.40
C TYR A 473 -6.80 33.28 -24.09
N ARG A 474 -6.47 33.77 -22.89
CA ARG A 474 -5.10 33.75 -22.37
C ARG A 474 -4.93 32.67 -21.32
N VAL A 475 -3.70 32.19 -21.17
CA VAL A 475 -3.32 31.20 -20.16
C VAL A 475 -2.34 31.82 -19.19
N GLU A 476 -2.73 31.99 -17.94
CA GLU A 476 -1.85 32.43 -16.85
C GLU A 476 -1.18 31.23 -16.20
N ARG A 477 0.13 31.23 -16.04
CA ARG A 477 0.90 30.21 -15.31
C ARG A 477 0.97 30.61 -13.85
N LEU A 478 0.41 29.80 -12.97
CA LEU A 478 0.22 30.12 -11.56
C LEU A 478 0.86 29.07 -10.65
N LEU A 479 1.42 29.52 -9.52
CA LEU A 479 1.76 28.68 -8.36
C LEU A 479 0.99 29.19 -7.15
N PHE A 480 0.43 28.27 -6.36
CA PHE A 480 -0.20 28.61 -5.08
C PHE A 480 0.13 27.60 -4.01
N ASP A 481 0.25 28.04 -2.76
CA ASP A 481 0.63 27.17 -1.64
C ASP A 481 -0.58 26.45 -1.05
N THR A 482 -0.36 25.17 -0.66
CA THR A 482 -1.39 24.33 -0.02
C THR A 482 -0.99 23.89 1.39
N ALA A 483 0.32 23.90 1.67
CA ALA A 483 0.90 23.69 2.99
C ALA A 483 2.34 24.26 2.99
N PRO A 484 2.97 24.47 4.15
CA PRO A 484 4.38 24.82 4.22
C PRO A 484 5.24 23.82 3.43
N GLY A 485 6.04 24.32 2.49
CA GLY A 485 6.88 23.48 1.61
C GLY A 485 6.12 22.74 0.50
N ARG A 486 4.84 23.03 0.29
CA ARG A 486 4.02 22.43 -0.77
C ARG A 486 3.26 23.48 -1.55
N TYR A 487 3.38 23.43 -2.88
CA TYR A 487 2.67 24.29 -3.81
C TYR A 487 2.06 23.47 -4.96
N VAL A 488 1.09 24.06 -5.65
CA VAL A 488 0.41 23.49 -6.82
C VAL A 488 0.72 24.31 -8.06
N PRO A 489 1.31 23.70 -9.09
CA PRO A 489 1.40 24.30 -10.42
C PRO A 489 0.03 24.31 -11.11
N ALA A 490 -0.38 25.43 -11.68
CA ALA A 490 -1.68 25.60 -12.30
C ALA A 490 -1.61 26.43 -13.58
N LEU A 491 -2.55 26.19 -14.49
CA LEU A 491 -2.79 26.95 -15.70
C LEU A 491 -4.20 27.50 -15.64
N LEU A 492 -4.34 28.83 -15.56
CA LEU A 492 -5.63 29.50 -15.56
C LEU A 492 -5.92 30.05 -16.97
N CYS A 493 -6.84 29.40 -17.67
CA CYS A 493 -7.36 29.82 -18.93
C CYS A 493 -8.44 30.91 -18.69
N VAL A 494 -8.26 32.13 -19.22
CA VAL A 494 -9.19 33.24 -19.04
C VAL A 494 -9.67 33.71 -20.40
N PRO A 495 -10.92 33.41 -20.77
CA PRO A 495 -11.52 33.96 -21.99
C PRO A 495 -11.81 35.47 -21.85
N ALA A 496 -11.98 36.17 -22.97
CA ALA A 496 -12.25 37.63 -22.97
C ALA A 496 -13.54 38.00 -22.21
N ARG A 497 -14.52 37.08 -22.20
CA ARG A 497 -15.79 37.23 -21.47
C ARG A 497 -16.07 35.90 -20.78
N PRO A 498 -15.61 35.71 -19.52
CA PRO A 498 -15.82 34.47 -18.82
C PRO A 498 -17.29 34.21 -18.46
N CYS A 499 -17.72 32.95 -18.57
CA CYS A 499 -18.98 32.49 -17.99
C CYS A 499 -18.95 32.66 -16.46
N PRO A 500 -20.10 32.86 -15.81
CA PRO A 500 -20.16 33.07 -14.36
C PRO A 500 -19.72 31.86 -13.52
N ARG A 501 -19.61 30.66 -14.11
CA ARG A 501 -19.15 29.44 -13.43
C ARG A 501 -17.80 29.00 -13.95
N PRO A 502 -16.73 29.22 -13.19
CA PRO A 502 -15.40 28.73 -13.55
C PRO A 502 -15.29 27.21 -13.30
N VAL A 503 -14.28 26.62 -13.92
CA VAL A 503 -13.99 25.19 -13.85
C VAL A 503 -12.68 24.96 -13.10
N VAL A 504 -12.67 24.01 -12.16
CA VAL A 504 -11.45 23.36 -11.65
C VAL A 504 -11.27 22.07 -12.45
N TYR A 505 -10.17 21.95 -13.19
CA TYR A 505 -9.87 20.80 -14.04
C TYR A 505 -8.67 20.02 -13.49
N ILE A 506 -8.83 18.70 -13.36
CA ILE A 506 -7.81 17.78 -12.85
C ILE A 506 -7.71 16.58 -13.78
N ASP A 507 -6.51 16.27 -14.26
CA ASP A 507 -6.26 15.11 -15.11
C ASP A 507 -5.15 14.24 -14.50
N GLN A 508 -5.33 12.93 -14.49
CA GLN A 508 -4.30 12.00 -14.05
C GLN A 508 -3.00 12.09 -14.87
N ALA A 509 -3.10 12.52 -16.13
CA ALA A 509 -1.96 12.80 -17.00
C ALA A 509 -1.31 14.17 -16.75
N GLY A 510 -1.86 14.98 -15.84
CA GLY A 510 -1.41 16.33 -15.54
C GLY A 510 -2.18 17.43 -16.30
N LYS A 511 -2.05 18.66 -15.79
CA LYS A 511 -2.79 19.84 -16.29
C LYS A 511 -2.60 20.13 -17.78
N SER A 512 -1.41 19.83 -18.32
CA SER A 512 -1.08 20.08 -19.73
C SER A 512 -1.91 19.23 -20.68
N ALA A 513 -2.32 18.01 -20.27
CA ALA A 513 -3.13 17.11 -21.09
C ALA A 513 -4.49 17.72 -21.50
N GLY A 514 -5.09 18.52 -20.61
CA GLY A 514 -6.34 19.23 -20.89
C GLY A 514 -6.22 20.38 -21.89
N LEU A 515 -5.01 20.88 -22.15
CA LEU A 515 -4.73 22.02 -23.03
C LEU A 515 -4.10 21.62 -24.37
N GLY A 516 -3.86 20.33 -24.59
CA GLY A 516 -3.47 19.79 -25.90
C GLY A 516 -4.59 19.93 -26.94
N ALA A 517 -4.29 19.62 -28.20
CA ALA A 517 -5.28 19.64 -29.27
C ALA A 517 -6.46 18.69 -28.95
N GLY A 518 -7.70 19.23 -28.93
CA GLY A 518 -8.90 18.48 -28.52
C GLY A 518 -9.01 18.19 -27.03
N GLY A 519 -8.18 18.83 -26.19
CA GLY A 519 -8.23 18.71 -24.75
C GLY A 519 -9.46 19.41 -24.15
N ILE A 520 -9.97 18.82 -23.06
CA ILE A 520 -11.20 19.31 -22.42
C ILE A 520 -11.05 20.75 -21.90
N ALA A 521 -9.91 21.12 -21.34
CA ALA A 521 -9.69 22.46 -20.83
C ALA A 521 -9.60 23.49 -21.97
N ASP A 522 -9.03 23.16 -23.14
CA ASP A 522 -9.04 24.00 -24.34
C ASP A 522 -10.47 24.16 -24.89
N GLU A 523 -11.23 23.05 -25.01
CA GLU A 523 -12.63 23.07 -25.45
C GLU A 523 -13.47 24.04 -24.59
N LEU A 524 -13.36 23.91 -23.27
CA LEU A 524 -14.11 24.72 -22.32
C LEU A 524 -13.68 26.19 -22.35
N ALA A 525 -12.37 26.47 -22.44
CA ALA A 525 -11.86 27.85 -22.52
C ALA A 525 -12.34 28.54 -23.79
N ARG A 526 -12.34 27.88 -24.96
CA ARG A 526 -12.92 28.39 -26.23
C ARG A 526 -14.42 28.59 -26.13
N ALA A 527 -15.13 27.79 -25.33
CA ALA A 527 -16.55 27.94 -25.05
C ALA A 527 -16.89 29.02 -24.01
N GLY A 528 -15.87 29.76 -23.50
CA GLY A 528 -16.05 30.89 -22.60
C GLY A 528 -15.93 30.54 -21.10
N TYR A 529 -15.52 29.35 -20.72
CA TYR A 529 -15.28 29.02 -19.30
C TYR A 529 -13.89 29.50 -18.85
N ALA A 530 -13.81 30.13 -17.68
CA ALA A 530 -12.53 30.26 -16.98
C ALA A 530 -12.16 28.89 -16.42
N VAL A 531 -11.02 28.34 -16.84
CA VAL A 531 -10.59 26.98 -16.44
C VAL A 531 -9.27 27.03 -15.68
N LEU A 532 -9.29 26.60 -14.43
CA LEU A 532 -8.08 26.41 -13.62
C LEU A 532 -7.69 24.93 -13.66
N ALA A 533 -6.74 24.59 -14.53
CA ALA A 533 -6.15 23.25 -14.60
C ALA A 533 -4.98 23.14 -13.63
N ILE A 534 -4.95 22.12 -12.78
CA ILE A 534 -3.96 21.97 -11.70
C ILE A 534 -3.20 20.66 -11.78
N ASP A 535 -1.95 20.67 -11.29
CA ASP A 535 -1.17 19.48 -10.97
C ASP A 535 -1.17 19.26 -9.44
N PRO A 536 -2.09 18.48 -8.87
CA PRO A 536 -2.10 18.20 -7.46
C PRO A 536 -0.97 17.26 -7.06
N ALA A 537 -0.85 16.95 -5.76
CA ALA A 537 0.21 16.13 -5.19
C ALA A 537 0.50 14.84 -5.98
N GLY A 538 1.72 14.71 -6.48
CA GLY A 538 2.20 13.54 -7.22
C GLY A 538 1.67 13.40 -8.65
N ILE A 539 1.12 14.45 -9.25
CA ILE A 539 0.60 14.46 -10.63
C ILE A 539 1.30 15.55 -11.45
N GLY A 540 1.50 15.31 -12.73
CA GLY A 540 2.10 16.27 -13.66
C GLY A 540 3.48 16.74 -13.22
N GLU A 541 3.69 18.04 -13.07
CA GLU A 541 5.00 18.61 -12.66
C GLU A 541 5.40 18.21 -11.23
N THR A 542 4.46 17.84 -10.38
CA THR A 542 4.72 17.39 -8.99
C THR A 542 4.95 15.89 -8.88
N ALA A 543 4.85 15.16 -9.99
CA ALA A 543 5.16 13.74 -10.04
C ALA A 543 6.65 13.49 -9.77
N GLY A 544 6.96 12.43 -9.06
CA GLY A 544 8.34 12.07 -8.73
C GLY A 544 8.42 11.39 -7.38
N GLY A 545 9.44 10.55 -7.20
CA GLY A 545 9.59 9.78 -5.98
C GLY A 545 10.73 8.77 -6.08
N TRP A 546 10.63 7.67 -5.34
CA TRP A 546 11.54 6.54 -5.52
C TRP A 546 11.17 5.75 -6.78
N PRO A 547 12.15 5.24 -7.52
CA PRO A 547 11.89 4.23 -8.54
C PRO A 547 11.16 3.03 -7.92
N SER A 548 10.16 2.50 -8.62
CA SER A 548 9.44 1.27 -8.26
C SER A 548 9.54 0.28 -9.41
N GLY A 549 9.90 -0.97 -9.11
CA GLY A 549 9.90 -2.06 -10.08
C GLY A 549 8.49 -2.54 -10.46
N SER A 550 7.48 -2.13 -9.70
CA SER A 550 6.07 -2.50 -9.89
C SER A 550 5.19 -1.31 -10.30
N SER A 551 5.79 -0.26 -10.89
CA SER A 551 5.08 0.98 -11.26
C SER A 551 3.92 0.75 -12.24
N GLU A 552 4.00 -0.27 -13.09
CA GLU A 552 2.93 -0.68 -14.00
C GLU A 552 1.64 -1.13 -13.27
N TRP A 553 1.77 -1.66 -12.05
CA TRP A 553 0.66 -2.12 -11.22
C TRP A 553 0.19 -1.06 -10.22
N PHE A 554 1.14 -0.33 -9.59
CA PHE A 554 0.85 0.45 -8.40
C PHE A 554 1.18 1.94 -8.53
N GLY A 555 1.70 2.40 -9.68
CA GLY A 555 2.08 3.80 -9.87
C GLY A 555 3.23 4.21 -8.94
N GLN A 556 3.04 5.28 -8.19
CA GLN A 556 4.03 5.81 -7.24
C GLN A 556 3.95 5.07 -5.87
N GLU A 557 4.08 3.73 -5.88
CA GLU A 557 3.86 2.85 -4.74
C GLU A 557 4.55 3.33 -3.45
N LYS A 558 5.84 3.65 -3.52
CA LYS A 558 6.61 4.04 -2.33
C LYS A 558 6.19 5.39 -1.75
N ILE A 559 5.79 6.33 -2.60
CA ILE A 559 5.22 7.61 -2.16
C ILE A 559 3.86 7.38 -1.49
N ALA A 560 3.01 6.55 -2.09
CA ALA A 560 1.71 6.21 -1.52
C ALA A 560 1.87 5.54 -0.14
N TRP A 561 2.82 4.58 -0.01
CA TRP A 561 3.14 3.97 1.28
C TRP A 561 3.63 4.99 2.30
N LEU A 562 4.60 5.85 1.95
CA LEU A 562 5.09 6.87 2.89
C LEU A 562 3.96 7.80 3.33
N ALA A 563 3.11 8.22 2.40
CA ALA A 563 1.93 9.03 2.70
C ALA A 563 0.99 8.35 3.71
N LEU A 564 0.72 7.04 3.52
CA LEU A 564 -0.08 6.26 4.46
C LEU A 564 0.60 6.08 5.82
N MET A 565 1.90 5.80 5.85
CA MET A 565 2.66 5.61 7.10
C MET A 565 2.67 6.86 7.98
N VAL A 566 2.71 8.06 7.36
CA VAL A 566 2.66 9.35 8.07
C VAL A 566 1.22 9.86 8.28
N GLY A 567 0.20 9.07 7.96
CA GLY A 567 -1.20 9.42 8.14
C GLY A 567 -1.70 10.53 7.21
N ARG A 568 -1.17 10.62 6.00
CA ARG A 568 -1.55 11.61 4.98
C ARG A 568 -1.86 10.93 3.65
N PRO A 569 -3.00 10.23 3.50
CA PRO A 569 -3.36 9.58 2.24
C PRO A 569 -3.25 10.54 1.06
N LEU A 570 -2.76 10.08 -0.10
CA LEU A 570 -2.61 10.93 -1.29
C LEU A 570 -3.94 11.58 -1.71
N THR A 571 -5.04 10.83 -1.63
CA THR A 571 -6.40 11.37 -1.86
C THR A 571 -6.70 12.57 -0.95
N GLY A 572 -6.26 12.57 0.31
CA GLY A 572 -6.41 13.69 1.24
C GLY A 572 -5.60 14.91 0.84
N LEU A 573 -4.34 14.69 0.42
CA LEU A 573 -3.47 15.75 -0.07
C LEU A 573 -4.04 16.37 -1.36
N ARG A 574 -4.49 15.56 -2.32
CA ARG A 574 -5.08 15.99 -3.58
C ARG A 574 -6.42 16.68 -3.39
N ALA A 575 -7.28 16.17 -2.50
CA ALA A 575 -8.52 16.86 -2.14
C ALA A 575 -8.25 18.24 -1.55
N THR A 576 -7.23 18.40 -0.69
CA THR A 576 -6.78 19.70 -0.17
C THR A 576 -6.36 20.63 -1.32
N ASP A 577 -5.57 20.13 -2.29
CA ASP A 577 -5.12 20.93 -3.43
C ASP A 577 -6.30 21.41 -4.29
N ILE A 578 -7.33 20.56 -4.48
CA ILE A 578 -8.58 20.94 -5.18
C ILE A 578 -9.34 22.03 -4.41
N LEU A 579 -9.47 21.88 -3.08
CA LEU A 579 -10.11 22.90 -2.24
C LEU A 579 -9.39 24.25 -2.33
N ARG A 580 -8.05 24.23 -2.36
CA ARG A 580 -7.23 25.45 -2.54
C ARG A 580 -7.36 26.05 -3.95
N ALA A 581 -7.55 25.21 -4.98
CA ALA A 581 -7.85 25.70 -6.33
C ALA A 581 -9.20 26.45 -6.38
N VAL A 582 -10.21 25.99 -5.63
CA VAL A 582 -11.47 26.73 -5.46
C VAL A 582 -11.24 28.07 -4.75
N ASP A 583 -10.34 28.11 -3.74
CA ASP A 583 -9.96 29.35 -3.05
C ASP A 583 -9.28 30.34 -4.03
N VAL A 584 -8.39 29.86 -4.93
CA VAL A 584 -7.75 30.69 -5.98
C VAL A 584 -8.79 31.33 -6.88
N LEU A 585 -9.78 30.56 -7.35
CA LEU A 585 -10.85 31.10 -8.21
C LEU A 585 -11.70 32.14 -7.47
N SER A 586 -11.93 31.96 -6.18
CA SER A 586 -12.66 32.92 -5.35
C SER A 586 -11.83 34.19 -5.12
N GLU A 587 -10.54 34.08 -4.77
CA GLU A 587 -9.65 35.24 -4.56
C GLU A 587 -9.45 36.06 -5.86
N ARG A 588 -9.46 35.39 -7.02
CA ARG A 588 -9.40 36.04 -8.34
C ARG A 588 -10.74 36.67 -8.76
N GLY A 589 -11.80 36.59 -7.97
CA GLY A 589 -13.12 37.10 -8.28
C GLY A 589 -13.83 36.37 -9.43
N LEU A 590 -13.37 35.18 -9.80
CA LEU A 590 -13.95 34.36 -10.87
C LEU A 590 -15.08 33.45 -10.37
N ALA A 591 -15.02 32.96 -9.12
CA ALA A 591 -16.06 32.17 -8.48
C ALA A 591 -17.00 33.08 -7.69
N GLY A 592 -18.24 33.21 -8.15
CA GLY A 592 -19.31 33.93 -7.47
C GLY A 592 -20.26 32.98 -6.70
N ALA A 593 -21.51 33.43 -6.47
CA ALA A 593 -22.57 32.66 -5.80
C ALA A 593 -22.93 31.37 -6.54
N GLU A 594 -22.72 31.31 -7.85
CA GLU A 594 -22.94 30.12 -8.69
C GLU A 594 -21.97 28.98 -8.43
N GLY A 595 -20.89 29.25 -7.69
CA GLY A 595 -19.84 28.28 -7.35
C GLY A 595 -18.99 27.88 -8.55
N VAL A 596 -18.38 26.69 -8.47
CA VAL A 596 -17.47 26.15 -9.49
C VAL A 596 -17.96 24.81 -10.03
N ILE A 597 -17.53 24.46 -11.23
CA ILE A 597 -17.69 23.13 -11.83
C ILE A 597 -16.37 22.37 -11.60
N GLY A 598 -16.43 21.18 -11.00
CA GLY A 598 -15.28 20.28 -10.90
C GLY A 598 -15.27 19.30 -12.08
N ILE A 599 -14.15 19.18 -12.78
CA ILE A 599 -13.98 18.20 -13.86
C ILE A 599 -12.72 17.38 -13.60
N ALA A 600 -12.85 16.06 -13.55
CA ALA A 600 -11.74 15.16 -13.29
C ALA A 600 -11.66 14.02 -14.30
N ARG A 601 -10.44 13.61 -14.67
CA ARG A 601 -10.19 12.47 -15.56
C ARG A 601 -9.33 11.41 -14.87
N GLY A 602 -9.72 10.15 -15.02
CA GLY A 602 -9.05 9.02 -14.40
C GLY A 602 -9.28 8.95 -12.88
N LEU A 603 -8.27 8.48 -12.15
CA LEU A 603 -8.35 8.33 -10.69
C LEU A 603 -8.55 9.65 -9.92
N THR A 604 -8.20 10.80 -10.50
CA THR A 604 -8.46 12.10 -9.88
C THR A 604 -9.95 12.38 -9.65
N GLY A 605 -10.83 11.60 -10.31
CA GLY A 605 -12.27 11.58 -10.00
C GLY A 605 -12.57 11.19 -8.56
N VAL A 606 -11.76 10.32 -7.96
CA VAL A 606 -11.86 9.96 -6.54
C VAL A 606 -11.56 11.19 -5.68
N ASP A 607 -10.47 11.90 -5.98
CA ASP A 607 -10.03 13.08 -5.23
C ASP A 607 -11.08 14.20 -5.30
N LEU A 608 -11.64 14.42 -6.51
CA LEU A 608 -12.70 15.40 -6.73
C LEU A 608 -14.00 15.08 -5.98
N LEU A 609 -14.42 13.80 -5.93
CA LEU A 609 -15.61 13.38 -5.17
C LEU A 609 -15.46 13.69 -3.68
N HIS A 610 -14.29 13.40 -3.12
CA HIS A 610 -13.99 13.70 -1.73
C HIS A 610 -13.99 15.21 -1.46
N ALA A 611 -13.32 15.99 -2.30
CA ALA A 611 -13.31 17.47 -2.18
C ALA A 611 -14.72 18.06 -2.27
N ALA A 612 -15.54 17.63 -3.23
CA ALA A 612 -16.91 18.11 -3.42
C ALA A 612 -17.87 17.70 -2.28
N THR A 613 -17.59 16.58 -1.61
CA THR A 613 -18.38 16.16 -0.43
C THR A 613 -18.19 17.14 0.74
N ILE A 614 -16.99 17.75 0.83
CA ILE A 614 -16.64 18.69 1.91
C ILE A 614 -17.01 20.13 1.54
N ASP A 615 -16.74 20.55 0.29
CA ASP A 615 -16.90 21.94 -0.14
C ASP A 615 -18.13 22.12 -1.05
N ARG A 616 -19.11 22.84 -0.50
CA ARG A 616 -20.36 23.12 -1.22
C ARG A 616 -20.20 24.12 -2.37
N ARG A 617 -19.07 24.82 -2.48
CA ARG A 617 -18.78 25.70 -3.61
C ARG A 617 -18.58 24.92 -4.93
N ILE A 618 -18.25 23.62 -4.85
CA ILE A 618 -18.21 22.76 -6.04
C ILE A 618 -19.66 22.31 -6.33
N GLN A 619 -20.31 23.02 -7.26
CA GLN A 619 -21.76 22.90 -7.50
C GLN A 619 -22.13 21.89 -8.57
N ALA A 620 -21.23 21.47 -9.41
CA ALA A 620 -21.43 20.43 -10.42
C ALA A 620 -20.16 19.63 -10.65
N LEU A 621 -20.29 18.36 -11.02
CA LEU A 621 -19.14 17.48 -11.23
C LEU A 621 -19.23 16.71 -12.53
N VAL A 622 -18.11 16.62 -13.23
CA VAL A 622 -17.91 15.70 -14.35
C VAL A 622 -16.72 14.79 -14.02
N ILE A 623 -16.92 13.50 -14.03
CA ILE A 623 -15.88 12.51 -13.82
C ILE A 623 -15.82 11.60 -15.03
N GLU A 624 -14.74 11.68 -15.79
CA GLU A 624 -14.50 10.84 -16.95
C GLU A 624 -13.40 9.82 -16.70
N GLY A 625 -13.65 8.55 -17.03
CA GLY A 625 -12.69 7.47 -16.83
C GLY A 625 -12.40 7.15 -15.36
N GLY A 626 -13.25 7.62 -14.43
CA GLY A 626 -13.09 7.41 -13.01
C GLY A 626 -13.27 5.96 -12.57
N LEU A 627 -12.75 5.60 -11.39
CA LEU A 627 -12.92 4.29 -10.77
C LEU A 627 -14.41 4.04 -10.45
N LEU A 628 -14.90 2.84 -10.76
CA LEU A 628 -16.29 2.45 -10.50
C LEU A 628 -16.65 2.56 -9.01
N SER A 629 -15.88 1.92 -8.12
CA SER A 629 -16.04 1.98 -6.67
C SER A 629 -14.84 1.37 -5.94
N TYR A 630 -14.67 1.66 -4.67
CA TYR A 630 -13.69 0.97 -3.83
C TYR A 630 -14.03 -0.51 -3.61
N GLU A 631 -15.33 -0.85 -3.49
CA GLU A 631 -15.77 -2.24 -3.41
C GLU A 631 -15.34 -3.04 -4.63
N SER A 632 -15.40 -2.44 -5.83
CA SER A 632 -14.97 -3.09 -7.06
C SER A 632 -13.50 -3.49 -7.02
N VAL A 633 -12.62 -2.71 -6.33
CA VAL A 633 -11.20 -3.06 -6.15
C VAL A 633 -11.03 -4.31 -5.31
N VAL A 634 -11.76 -4.43 -4.21
CA VAL A 634 -11.68 -5.63 -3.33
C VAL A 634 -12.24 -6.86 -4.03
N ARG A 635 -13.26 -6.70 -4.87
CA ARG A 635 -13.88 -7.80 -5.64
C ARG A 635 -13.11 -8.18 -6.90
N SER A 636 -12.25 -7.31 -7.39
CA SER A 636 -11.42 -7.61 -8.57
C SER A 636 -10.18 -8.40 -8.16
N PRO A 637 -9.88 -9.53 -8.81
CA PRO A 637 -8.65 -10.26 -8.50
C PRO A 637 -7.40 -9.41 -8.77
N ILE A 638 -7.42 -8.59 -9.82
CA ILE A 638 -6.29 -7.76 -10.24
C ILE A 638 -6.77 -6.31 -10.44
N HIS A 639 -5.94 -5.34 -10.01
CA HIS A 639 -6.17 -3.92 -10.22
C HIS A 639 -4.90 -3.23 -10.74
N ARG A 640 -5.05 -2.06 -11.36
CA ARG A 640 -3.93 -1.25 -11.88
C ARG A 640 -4.05 0.21 -11.44
N GLY A 641 -2.96 0.76 -10.97
CA GLY A 641 -2.82 2.19 -10.66
C GLY A 641 -3.70 2.71 -9.52
N VAL A 642 -4.54 1.86 -8.88
CA VAL A 642 -5.50 2.32 -7.87
C VAL A 642 -4.88 2.65 -6.52
N PHE A 643 -3.63 2.29 -6.28
CA PHE A 643 -3.00 2.46 -4.96
C PHE A 643 -2.94 3.92 -4.53
N GLU A 644 -2.72 4.83 -5.45
CA GLU A 644 -2.65 6.27 -5.16
C GLU A 644 -4.00 6.87 -4.70
N ALA A 645 -5.11 6.16 -4.94
CA ALA A 645 -6.45 6.55 -4.49
C ALA A 645 -6.92 5.82 -3.22
N VAL A 646 -6.06 4.99 -2.62
CA VAL A 646 -6.42 4.21 -1.43
C VAL A 646 -6.58 5.10 -0.20
N VAL A 647 -7.73 4.95 0.44
CA VAL A 647 -8.03 5.50 1.77
C VAL A 647 -8.21 4.32 2.72
N PRO A 648 -7.32 4.11 3.70
CA PRO A 648 -7.38 2.95 4.58
C PRO A 648 -8.70 2.86 5.35
N GLY A 649 -9.31 1.67 5.34
CA GLY A 649 -10.56 1.40 6.06
C GLY A 649 -11.79 2.11 5.51
N VAL A 650 -11.71 2.68 4.32
CA VAL A 650 -12.80 3.47 3.73
C VAL A 650 -14.09 2.67 3.60
N LEU A 651 -14.02 1.38 3.24
CA LEU A 651 -15.19 0.53 3.04
C LEU A 651 -15.93 0.16 4.35
N ALA A 652 -15.29 0.33 5.50
CA ALA A 652 -15.98 0.28 6.80
C ALA A 652 -16.75 1.58 7.12
N ARG A 653 -16.64 2.61 6.29
CA ARG A 653 -17.24 3.93 6.46
C ARG A 653 -18.18 4.26 5.30
N TYR A 654 -17.67 4.29 4.07
CA TYR A 654 -18.41 4.61 2.85
C TYR A 654 -17.73 4.02 1.60
N ASP A 655 -18.38 4.16 0.45
CA ASP A 655 -17.83 3.91 -0.87
C ASP A 655 -18.16 5.10 -1.79
N LEU A 656 -17.57 5.20 -2.99
CA LEU A 656 -17.75 6.28 -3.94
C LEU A 656 -19.24 6.56 -4.27
N PRO A 657 -20.12 5.55 -4.47
CA PRO A 657 -21.54 5.78 -4.67
C PRO A 657 -22.25 6.51 -3.50
N HIS A 658 -21.75 6.36 -2.25
CA HIS A 658 -22.30 7.09 -1.11
C HIS A 658 -21.93 8.58 -1.16
N LEU A 659 -20.69 8.90 -1.62
CA LEU A 659 -20.28 10.28 -1.83
C LEU A 659 -21.14 10.95 -2.91
N VAL A 660 -21.38 10.27 -4.04
CA VAL A 660 -22.29 10.77 -5.09
C VAL A 660 -23.70 10.98 -4.56
N ALA A 661 -24.21 10.07 -3.73
CA ALA A 661 -25.52 10.23 -3.08
C ALA A 661 -25.60 11.51 -2.24
N ALA A 662 -24.56 11.80 -1.45
CA ALA A 662 -24.48 13.01 -0.63
C ALA A 662 -24.39 14.30 -1.44
N LEU A 663 -24.01 14.24 -2.71
CA LEU A 663 -23.96 15.40 -3.61
C LEU A 663 -25.34 15.83 -4.11
N ALA A 664 -26.37 14.98 -4.09
CA ALA A 664 -27.72 15.34 -4.57
C ALA A 664 -28.23 16.63 -3.90
N PRO A 665 -28.87 17.56 -4.61
CA PRO A 665 -29.27 17.56 -6.02
C PRO A 665 -28.23 18.15 -6.99
N ARG A 666 -26.95 18.32 -6.60
CA ARG A 666 -25.92 18.89 -7.48
C ARG A 666 -25.74 18.00 -8.72
N PRO A 667 -25.67 18.55 -9.94
CA PRO A 667 -25.47 17.74 -11.14
C PRO A 667 -24.16 16.95 -11.10
N VAL A 668 -24.24 15.66 -11.42
CA VAL A 668 -23.07 14.78 -11.54
C VAL A 668 -23.16 13.97 -12.83
N TRP A 669 -22.11 14.05 -13.62
CA TRP A 669 -21.91 13.24 -14.83
C TRP A 669 -20.78 12.23 -14.56
N LEU A 670 -21.10 10.95 -14.67
CA LEU A 670 -20.17 9.83 -14.62
C LEU A 670 -19.99 9.30 -16.04
N ILE A 671 -18.83 9.54 -16.63
CA ILE A 671 -18.57 9.25 -18.03
C ILE A 671 -17.49 8.17 -18.12
N ASN A 672 -17.72 7.13 -18.93
CA ASN A 672 -16.74 6.10 -19.24
C ASN A 672 -16.05 5.52 -17.99
N LEU A 673 -16.81 5.21 -16.93
CA LEU A 673 -16.25 4.63 -15.71
C LEU A 673 -15.40 3.40 -16.03
N ARG A 674 -14.37 3.18 -15.22
CA ARG A 674 -13.40 2.09 -15.38
C ARG A 674 -13.49 1.08 -14.24
N SER A 675 -13.28 -0.18 -14.61
CA SER A 675 -13.03 -1.23 -13.63
C SER A 675 -11.66 -1.03 -12.96
N PRO A 676 -11.37 -1.69 -11.84
CA PRO A 676 -10.05 -1.60 -11.19
C PRO A 676 -8.89 -2.03 -12.09
N ALA A 677 -9.12 -2.90 -13.06
CA ALA A 677 -8.13 -3.31 -14.06
C ALA A 677 -7.98 -2.32 -15.23
N GLY A 678 -8.74 -1.21 -15.24
CA GLY A 678 -8.71 -0.18 -16.28
C GLY A 678 -9.63 -0.46 -17.47
N ALA A 679 -10.38 -1.56 -17.50
CA ALA A 679 -11.33 -1.87 -18.57
C ALA A 679 -12.58 -0.96 -18.49
N PRO A 680 -13.21 -0.63 -19.64
CA PRO A 680 -14.48 0.07 -19.63
C PRO A 680 -15.56 -0.71 -18.85
N VAL A 681 -16.37 0.01 -18.09
CA VAL A 681 -17.53 -0.54 -17.38
C VAL A 681 -18.79 -0.36 -18.23
N PHE A 682 -19.60 -1.41 -18.35
CA PHE A 682 -20.88 -1.31 -19.04
C PHE A 682 -21.85 -0.41 -18.27
N ARG A 683 -22.72 0.26 -19.00
CA ARG A 683 -23.67 1.21 -18.43
C ARG A 683 -24.54 0.59 -17.33
N GLU A 684 -25.04 -0.61 -17.56
CA GLU A 684 -25.89 -1.34 -16.62
C GLU A 684 -25.17 -1.70 -15.32
N GLU A 685 -23.89 -2.00 -15.41
CA GLU A 685 -23.04 -2.25 -14.23
C GLU A 685 -22.82 -0.98 -13.43
N ALA A 686 -22.54 0.12 -14.11
CA ALA A 686 -22.41 1.42 -13.45
C ALA A 686 -23.72 1.87 -12.79
N GLU A 687 -24.87 1.71 -13.47
CA GLU A 687 -26.20 2.03 -12.92
C GLU A 687 -26.51 1.19 -11.66
N ARG A 688 -26.16 -0.10 -11.66
CA ARG A 688 -26.28 -0.95 -10.46
C ARG A 688 -25.40 -0.47 -9.31
N ALA A 689 -24.14 -0.16 -9.58
CA ALA A 689 -23.19 0.32 -8.56
C ALA A 689 -23.67 1.65 -7.92
N TYR A 690 -24.30 2.52 -8.72
CA TYR A 690 -24.77 3.83 -8.28
C TYR A 690 -26.26 3.87 -7.93
N GLN A 691 -26.91 2.71 -7.74
CA GLN A 691 -28.35 2.64 -7.40
C GLN A 691 -28.68 3.40 -6.11
N TYR A 692 -27.79 3.36 -5.10
CA TYR A 692 -27.96 4.12 -3.87
C TYR A 692 -27.95 5.63 -4.11
N ALA A 693 -27.06 6.11 -4.96
CA ALA A 693 -27.02 7.51 -5.36
C ALA A 693 -28.29 7.90 -6.14
N ALA A 694 -28.76 7.05 -7.06
CA ALA A 694 -30.00 7.30 -7.80
C ALA A 694 -31.23 7.44 -6.88
N GLN A 695 -31.29 6.68 -5.79
CA GLN A 695 -32.33 6.83 -4.77
C GLN A 695 -32.28 8.19 -4.06
N ALA A 696 -31.05 8.65 -3.68
CA ALA A 696 -30.86 9.95 -3.05
C ALA A 696 -31.25 11.10 -3.99
N TYR A 697 -30.91 11.01 -5.28
CA TYR A 697 -31.33 11.99 -6.29
C TYR A 697 -32.85 11.97 -6.52
N ALA A 698 -33.47 10.81 -6.42
CA ALA A 698 -34.93 10.69 -6.49
C ALA A 698 -35.62 11.37 -5.28
N ALA A 699 -35.10 11.14 -4.07
CA ALA A 699 -35.59 11.79 -2.85
C ALA A 699 -35.46 13.31 -2.89
N ALA A 700 -34.45 13.84 -3.61
CA ALA A 700 -34.26 15.27 -3.85
C ALA A 700 -35.10 15.82 -5.05
N ALA A 701 -35.98 15.04 -5.67
CA ALA A 701 -36.70 15.37 -6.91
C ALA A 701 -35.75 15.79 -8.09
N ALA A 702 -34.54 15.22 -8.13
CA ALA A 702 -33.47 15.62 -9.04
C ALA A 702 -32.88 14.44 -9.85
N ARG A 703 -33.68 13.41 -10.15
CA ARG A 703 -33.22 12.18 -10.86
C ARG A 703 -32.42 12.47 -12.13
N SER A 704 -32.83 13.47 -12.90
CA SER A 704 -32.20 13.86 -14.15
C SER A 704 -30.80 14.51 -13.95
N ARG A 705 -30.42 14.83 -12.72
CA ARG A 705 -29.14 15.49 -12.42
C ARG A 705 -27.99 14.48 -12.14
N LEU A 706 -28.30 13.19 -11.92
CA LEU A 706 -27.31 12.12 -11.94
C LEU A 706 -27.33 11.42 -13.30
N ARG A 707 -26.23 11.51 -14.03
CA ARG A 707 -26.13 11.03 -15.41
C ARG A 707 -24.95 10.08 -15.56
N ILE A 708 -25.21 8.86 -16.01
CA ILE A 708 -24.19 7.89 -16.41
C ILE A 708 -24.18 7.85 -17.93
N ARG A 709 -23.05 8.19 -18.55
CA ARG A 709 -22.92 8.36 -20.02
C ARG A 709 -21.68 7.67 -20.57
N LEU A 710 -21.74 7.37 -21.86
CA LEU A 710 -20.59 6.98 -22.65
C LEU A 710 -20.21 8.14 -23.56
N ARG A 711 -18.92 8.41 -23.71
CA ARG A 711 -18.35 9.40 -24.64
C ARG A 711 -17.34 8.69 -25.53
N ARG A 712 -17.44 8.88 -26.83
CA ARG A 712 -16.44 8.44 -27.80
C ARG A 712 -15.26 9.42 -27.79
N GLU A 713 -14.10 8.95 -28.19
CA GLU A 713 -12.87 9.75 -28.16
C GLU A 713 -12.95 11.01 -29.04
N ALA A 714 -13.69 10.97 -30.16
CA ALA A 714 -13.88 12.08 -31.07
C ALA A 714 -14.98 13.07 -30.65
N GLU A 715 -15.80 12.75 -29.65
CA GLU A 715 -16.90 13.61 -29.19
C GLU A 715 -16.37 14.64 -28.18
N GLY A 716 -16.77 15.92 -28.33
CA GLY A 716 -16.48 16.96 -27.36
C GLY A 716 -17.23 16.74 -26.04
N LEU A 717 -16.66 17.22 -24.93
CA LEU A 717 -17.33 17.12 -23.63
C LEU A 717 -18.68 17.86 -23.64
N LEU A 718 -18.73 19.04 -24.27
CA LEU A 718 -19.94 19.86 -24.38
C LEU A 718 -20.99 19.31 -25.34
N GLU A 719 -20.64 18.32 -26.17
CA GLU A 719 -21.60 17.56 -26.99
C GLU A 719 -22.28 16.49 -26.14
N VAL A 720 -21.52 15.81 -25.29
CA VAL A 720 -22.03 14.76 -24.38
C VAL A 720 -22.74 15.36 -23.17
N CYS A 721 -22.33 16.53 -22.71
CA CYS A 721 -22.88 17.25 -21.57
C CYS A 721 -23.39 18.63 -22.00
N PRO A 722 -24.42 18.73 -22.90
CA PRO A 722 -24.90 20.01 -23.40
C PRO A 722 -25.51 20.89 -22.29
N GLU A 723 -25.91 20.28 -21.19
CA GLU A 723 -26.45 20.98 -20.02
C GLU A 723 -25.42 21.88 -19.36
N LEU A 724 -24.12 21.61 -19.51
CA LEU A 724 -23.06 22.50 -19.04
C LEU A 724 -23.16 23.90 -19.68
N LYS A 725 -23.69 24.02 -20.91
CA LYS A 725 -23.86 25.30 -21.62
C LYS A 725 -25.03 26.15 -21.07
N GLN A 726 -25.87 25.59 -20.22
CA GLN A 726 -27.03 26.31 -19.68
C GLN A 726 -26.61 27.17 -18.48
N ALA A 727 -27.08 28.40 -18.43
CA ALA A 727 -26.77 29.36 -17.36
C ALA A 727 -27.32 28.88 -15.98
N SER A 728 -28.34 28.02 -15.96
CA SER A 728 -28.92 27.40 -14.76
C SER A 728 -28.74 25.88 -14.83
N LEU A 729 -27.74 25.36 -14.14
CA LEU A 729 -27.57 23.90 -13.92
C LEU A 729 -28.48 23.37 -12.81
#